data_255ca374cb95c06af5fc4c54e84259b5
#
_entry.id   255ca374cb95c06af5fc4c54e84259b5
#
_cell.length_a   1.000
_cell.length_b   1.000
_cell.length_c   1.000
_cell.angle_alpha   90.00
_cell.angle_beta   90.00
_cell.angle_gamma   90.00
#
_symmetry.space_group_name_H-M   'P 1'
#
loop_
_entity.id
_entity.type
_entity.pdbx_description
1 polymer ?
#
loop_
_entity_poly.entity_id
_entity_poly.type
_entity_poly.pdbx_seq_one_letter_code
_entity_poly.pdbx_strand_id
1 'polypeptide(L)'
;MAYFNEENTVEQMLINAAGKCGWIYVEPQEVPRLPDEVFVTEWLLTALMRLNPITEDQAAQVIYRLRAACSIGTNHEELINANDRFRRLLFEENSYPFGEDGENINIRFFSDVPSENRCVVTNQWEFPRRSKEGGKRLDLVYVINGIPMIIGEAKTPVKSSVTWADGATDILHYQKSIPEMFVPNILTFASEGRELQYAGVGCPVDKWGPWFADEGRRHGTLDDVEHNYISLLTPERVLDIYRFYTVFTGTSGGRKIKIVCRYQQYLGGEAIVQRVLGTYRAGKGPRKGLIWHFQGSGKSWLMVFAAQKLRRQNDLKAPTVVIVDDRIDLEDQITGDFTRADIPNVDNITSKEELETKIHQRKILITTIFKFGDLNDGEVIDDRDNIILLMDEAHRTQEGDLGKKMRTALPNAFFFGLTGTPINKNDHNTFACFGSEEDEYGYISKYTFQNSVDDGATLELNFQTVPVEMHLDEAKLQEEFDALTDQISEEDKQELVRRTSVEAFFTAEKRINDVCKYIVNHFREYVEPTGMKAQVVVYNRDCCVKYKKALDALLGTDDQTTIVMHTSGDKADEYKAYKRTRDEEKKLLDQFRDPLSPLKFVIVTSKLLTGFDAPILQCMYLDKPMKNHTLLQAICRTNRTYNENKKCGLIVDFVGVFENVAKSLAFDEESVKTIIKNMDEIKALIPTFMQECLQFFPGVDRTIGGWEGLTAAQQCLKDEGVKTNFARHFARLSKAWEIISPDEFLTPYSNDYTWLAQVYQSVRPVSGGNLIWALLGAKTIEIIHNNIDTIDIGTPLEDLVVDAEVINSVLDDEKKREKKIVEVEKMLKIRLGEHKNNPKFKKFAEKLDELREKMEQNLITSIEYLKQLLQMARELLEAEKEIEQPKDKREQARAALTDLFQSIKTEDTPFIVEQVVNDIDNEVVNIIRQFNDAFKSVTARREIKKKLRSILWIKYQIKDNEVFEKAYSYIEMYY
;
A
#
# COMPACT_ATOMS: atom_id res chain seq x y z
N MET A 1 41.59 -9.49 9.40
CA MET A 1 40.50 -8.92 8.60
C MET A 1 39.41 -8.55 9.59
N ALA A 2 38.90 -7.33 9.51
CA ALA A 2 37.76 -6.95 10.32
C ALA A 2 36.53 -7.69 9.77
N TYR A 3 35.92 -8.55 10.57
CA TYR A 3 34.69 -9.20 10.22
C TYR A 3 33.54 -8.29 10.67
N PHE A 4 32.62 -7.98 9.73
CA PHE A 4 31.38 -7.30 10.03
C PHE A 4 30.34 -8.37 10.36
N ASN A 5 29.78 -8.33 11.56
CA ASN A 5 28.67 -9.17 11.97
C ASN A 5 27.56 -8.30 12.55
N GLU A 6 26.44 -8.90 12.91
CA GLU A 6 25.27 -8.26 13.47
C GLU A 6 25.59 -7.49 14.76
N GLU A 7 26.23 -8.14 15.69
CA GLU A 7 26.59 -7.63 17.01
C GLU A 7 27.55 -6.44 16.95
N ASN A 8 28.63 -6.55 16.18
CA ASN A 8 29.65 -5.50 16.14
C ASN A 8 29.37 -4.36 15.14
N THR A 9 28.26 -4.42 14.40
CA THR A 9 27.94 -3.41 13.38
C THR A 9 26.62 -2.72 13.72
N VAL A 10 25.49 -3.38 13.50
CA VAL A 10 24.17 -2.72 13.64
C VAL A 10 23.79 -2.60 15.11
N GLU A 11 23.91 -3.66 15.91
CA GLU A 11 23.57 -3.61 17.33
C GLU A 11 24.42 -2.56 18.07
N GLN A 12 25.72 -2.54 17.84
CA GLN A 12 26.61 -1.53 18.46
C GLN A 12 26.30 -0.09 17.98
N MET A 13 25.97 0.09 16.69
CA MET A 13 25.53 1.39 16.17
C MET A 13 24.27 1.86 16.89
N LEU A 14 23.27 0.98 17.07
CA LEU A 14 22.00 1.31 17.73
C LEU A 14 22.20 1.63 19.23
N ILE A 15 23.11 0.93 19.92
CA ILE A 15 23.48 1.25 21.31
C ILE A 15 24.12 2.64 21.39
N ASN A 16 25.04 2.95 20.47
CA ASN A 16 25.68 4.26 20.43
C ASN A 16 24.67 5.38 20.12
N ALA A 17 23.75 5.13 19.19
CA ALA A 17 22.66 6.04 18.84
C ALA A 17 21.70 6.28 20.03
N ALA A 18 21.40 5.23 20.79
CA ALA A 18 20.60 5.32 22.02
C ALA A 18 21.26 6.26 23.04
N GLY A 19 22.58 6.19 23.21
CA GLY A 19 23.32 7.12 24.06
C GLY A 19 23.20 8.58 23.60
N LYS A 20 23.17 8.83 22.30
CA LYS A 20 23.00 10.18 21.72
C LYS A 20 21.62 10.79 21.99
N CYS A 21 20.58 9.95 22.14
CA CYS A 21 19.21 10.43 22.37
C CYS A 21 18.70 10.28 23.82
N GLY A 22 19.60 9.99 24.78
CA GLY A 22 19.26 10.07 26.20
C GLY A 22 19.08 8.74 26.93
N TRP A 23 19.43 7.61 26.30
CA TRP A 23 19.48 6.32 26.98
C TRP A 23 20.86 6.06 27.55
N ILE A 24 20.92 5.40 28.71
CA ILE A 24 22.14 4.94 29.35
C ILE A 24 22.34 3.48 29.03
N TYR A 25 23.45 3.14 28.39
CA TYR A 25 23.78 1.72 28.17
C TYR A 25 24.25 1.08 29.47
N VAL A 26 23.68 -0.08 29.79
CA VAL A 26 24.07 -0.91 30.93
C VAL A 26 24.30 -2.33 30.42
N GLU A 27 25.47 -2.89 30.75
CA GLU A 27 25.81 -4.26 30.39
C GLU A 27 24.78 -5.26 30.94
N PRO A 28 24.41 -6.33 30.19
CA PRO A 28 23.36 -7.28 30.60
C PRO A 28 23.57 -7.87 32.00
N GLN A 29 24.81 -8.15 32.36
CA GLN A 29 25.18 -8.71 33.70
C GLN A 29 25.11 -7.68 34.81
N GLU A 30 25.06 -6.39 34.51
CA GLU A 30 24.96 -5.32 35.50
C GLU A 30 23.51 -4.91 35.78
N VAL A 31 22.56 -5.40 34.98
CA VAL A 31 21.14 -5.15 35.20
C VAL A 31 20.67 -5.96 36.41
N PRO A 32 20.19 -5.33 37.52
CA PRO A 32 19.84 -6.02 38.74
C PRO A 32 18.46 -6.69 38.65
N ARG A 33 18.38 -7.83 37.97
CA ARG A 33 17.16 -8.61 37.81
C ARG A 33 17.44 -10.11 37.87
N LEU A 34 16.41 -10.90 38.21
CA LEU A 34 16.45 -12.34 37.98
C LEU A 34 16.13 -12.66 36.53
N PRO A 35 16.65 -13.75 35.95
CA PRO A 35 16.44 -14.09 34.55
C PRO A 35 14.96 -14.19 34.13
N ASP A 36 14.07 -14.59 35.00
CA ASP A 36 12.64 -14.77 34.79
C ASP A 36 11.78 -13.54 35.16
N GLU A 37 12.41 -12.44 35.58
CA GLU A 37 11.72 -11.20 35.88
C GLU A 37 11.57 -10.35 34.64
N VAL A 38 10.35 -9.87 34.39
CA VAL A 38 10.03 -8.89 33.32
C VAL A 38 10.57 -7.52 33.71
N PHE A 39 10.37 -7.11 34.97
CA PHE A 39 10.77 -5.77 35.45
C PHE A 39 12.13 -5.81 36.12
N VAL A 40 12.87 -4.70 36.03
CA VAL A 40 14.01 -4.44 36.90
C VAL A 40 13.45 -3.86 38.20
N THR A 41 13.09 -4.74 39.11
CA THR A 41 12.29 -4.44 40.30
C THR A 41 12.88 -3.35 41.16
N GLU A 42 14.21 -3.35 41.38
CA GLU A 42 14.92 -2.36 42.17
C GLU A 42 14.77 -0.93 41.56
N TRP A 43 14.88 -0.81 40.24
CA TRP A 43 14.74 0.46 39.58
C TRP A 43 13.30 0.97 39.59
N LEU A 44 12.33 0.03 39.44
CA LEU A 44 10.92 0.39 39.47
C LEU A 44 10.49 0.82 40.89
N LEU A 45 10.93 0.12 41.92
CA LEU A 45 10.68 0.47 43.31
C LEU A 45 11.21 1.88 43.63
N THR A 46 12.47 2.13 43.28
CA THR A 46 13.12 3.43 43.46
C THR A 46 12.35 4.55 42.74
N ALA A 47 11.94 4.30 41.51
CA ALA A 47 11.19 5.29 40.71
C ALA A 47 9.82 5.58 41.31
N LEU A 48 9.08 4.56 41.75
CA LEU A 48 7.75 4.74 42.35
C LEU A 48 7.83 5.57 43.65
N MET A 49 8.80 5.28 44.51
CA MET A 49 8.99 6.03 45.76
C MET A 49 9.45 7.48 45.50
N ARG A 50 10.23 7.71 44.46
CA ARG A 50 10.71 9.06 44.10
C ARG A 50 9.60 9.91 43.48
N LEU A 51 8.76 9.32 42.64
CA LEU A 51 7.72 10.03 41.90
C LEU A 51 6.42 10.21 42.69
N ASN A 52 6.24 9.47 43.79
CA ASN A 52 5.00 9.46 44.57
C ASN A 52 5.28 9.50 46.08
N PRO A 53 4.39 10.08 46.88
CA PRO A 53 4.49 10.10 48.33
C PRO A 53 3.99 8.78 48.92
N ILE A 54 4.69 7.66 48.64
CA ILE A 54 4.30 6.29 49.05
C ILE A 54 5.46 5.58 49.74
N THR A 55 5.13 4.64 50.58
CA THR A 55 6.09 3.78 51.28
C THR A 55 6.59 2.63 50.38
N GLU A 56 7.68 1.97 50.79
CA GLU A 56 8.22 0.82 50.07
C GLU A 56 7.19 -0.33 49.98
N ASP A 57 6.45 -0.63 51.05
CA ASP A 57 5.36 -1.63 51.02
C ASP A 57 4.24 -1.29 50.06
N GLN A 58 3.87 -0.01 49.97
CA GLN A 58 2.87 0.47 49.02
C GLN A 58 3.39 0.36 47.55
N ALA A 59 4.65 0.72 47.34
CA ALA A 59 5.29 0.56 46.03
C ALA A 59 5.38 -0.93 45.63
N ALA A 60 5.69 -1.83 46.59
CA ALA A 60 5.67 -3.27 46.34
C ALA A 60 4.26 -3.78 45.94
N GLN A 61 3.20 -3.26 46.54
CA GLN A 61 1.82 -3.60 46.16
C GLN A 61 1.51 -3.17 44.70
N VAL A 62 1.97 -1.98 44.29
CA VAL A 62 1.84 -1.49 42.87
C VAL A 62 2.59 -2.46 41.95
N ILE A 63 3.84 -2.82 42.26
CA ILE A 63 4.66 -3.74 41.47
C ILE A 63 3.98 -5.12 41.39
N TYR A 64 3.41 -5.62 42.51
CA TYR A 64 2.68 -6.90 42.49
C TYR A 64 1.50 -6.86 41.48
N ARG A 65 0.72 -5.77 41.46
CA ARG A 65 -0.38 -5.59 40.48
C ARG A 65 0.10 -5.57 39.03
N LEU A 66 1.23 -4.91 38.78
CA LEU A 66 1.84 -4.91 37.42
C LEU A 66 2.35 -6.31 37.03
N ARG A 67 2.99 -7.05 37.94
CA ARG A 67 3.43 -8.44 37.72
C ARG A 67 2.24 -9.36 37.41
N ALA A 68 1.13 -9.21 38.16
CA ALA A 68 -0.08 -9.98 37.91
C ALA A 68 -0.65 -9.72 36.50
N ALA A 69 -0.54 -8.47 35.97
CA ALA A 69 -0.95 -8.14 34.61
C ALA A 69 -0.07 -8.81 33.55
N CYS A 70 1.22 -9.08 33.84
CA CYS A 70 2.14 -9.76 32.92
C CYS A 70 1.98 -11.30 32.95
N SER A 71 1.24 -11.88 33.90
CA SER A 71 1.01 -13.31 33.95
C SER A 71 -0.08 -13.77 33.01
N ILE A 72 0.30 -14.08 31.77
CA ILE A 72 -0.59 -14.45 30.64
C ILE A 72 -0.22 -15.81 30.04
N GLY A 73 -1.14 -16.39 29.29
CA GLY A 73 -0.90 -17.55 28.44
C GLY A 73 -0.16 -17.20 27.14
N THR A 74 -0.02 -18.18 26.27
CA THR A 74 0.66 -18.02 24.96
C THR A 74 -0.27 -17.61 23.82
N ASN A 75 -1.53 -17.29 24.11
CA ASN A 75 -2.50 -16.88 23.13
C ASN A 75 -2.24 -15.41 22.72
N HIS A 76 -2.17 -15.14 21.43
CA HIS A 76 -1.94 -13.82 20.87
C HIS A 76 -3.01 -12.78 21.27
N GLU A 77 -4.28 -13.19 21.33
CA GLU A 77 -5.38 -12.32 21.77
C GLU A 77 -5.27 -11.94 23.24
N GLU A 78 -4.81 -12.88 24.09
CA GLU A 78 -4.52 -12.61 25.49
C GLU A 78 -3.38 -11.60 25.63
N LEU A 79 -2.34 -11.67 24.77
CA LEU A 79 -1.23 -10.72 24.81
C LEU A 79 -1.69 -9.28 24.51
N ILE A 80 -2.50 -9.07 23.49
CA ILE A 80 -3.00 -7.72 23.16
C ILE A 80 -3.92 -7.19 24.27
N ASN A 81 -4.78 -8.02 24.82
CA ASN A 81 -5.65 -7.63 25.93
C ASN A 81 -4.85 -7.33 27.21
N ALA A 82 -3.78 -8.08 27.48
CA ALA A 82 -2.89 -7.80 28.61
C ALA A 82 -2.09 -6.51 28.40
N ASN A 83 -1.61 -6.25 27.18
CA ASN A 83 -0.89 -5.02 26.85
C ASN A 83 -1.80 -3.78 26.98
N ASP A 84 -3.07 -3.86 26.56
CA ASP A 84 -4.06 -2.80 26.76
C ASP A 84 -4.32 -2.56 28.27
N ARG A 85 -4.60 -3.65 29.02
CA ARG A 85 -4.81 -3.56 30.46
C ARG A 85 -3.59 -3.00 31.19
N PHE A 86 -2.38 -3.36 30.78
CA PHE A 86 -1.15 -2.83 31.36
C PHE A 86 -1.03 -1.32 31.13
N ARG A 87 -1.31 -0.85 29.91
CA ARG A 87 -1.35 0.59 29.60
C ARG A 87 -2.37 1.34 30.49
N ARG A 88 -3.57 0.78 30.65
CA ARG A 88 -4.58 1.38 31.55
C ARG A 88 -4.09 1.46 33.00
N LEU A 89 -3.41 0.43 33.50
CA LEU A 89 -2.80 0.45 34.85
C LEU A 89 -1.77 1.57 35.03
N LEU A 90 -1.08 1.96 33.94
CA LEU A 90 -0.09 3.03 34.00
C LEU A 90 -0.71 4.44 33.94
N PHE A 91 -1.82 4.63 33.20
CA PHE A 91 -2.30 5.97 32.86
C PHE A 91 -3.76 6.27 33.23
N GLU A 92 -4.58 5.23 33.48
CA GLU A 92 -6.03 5.37 33.65
C GLU A 92 -6.53 4.74 34.95
N GLU A 93 -6.06 3.54 35.28
CA GLU A 93 -6.45 2.76 36.47
C GLU A 93 -5.34 2.78 37.54
N ASN A 94 -4.65 3.89 37.68
CA ASN A 94 -3.50 4.09 38.54
C ASN A 94 -3.83 4.67 39.93
N SER A 95 -5.08 4.61 40.33
CA SER A 95 -5.55 5.11 41.63
C SER A 95 -5.47 4.01 42.69
N TYR A 96 -4.87 4.35 43.83
CA TYR A 96 -4.68 3.44 44.96
C TYR A 96 -5.04 4.13 46.30
N PRO A 97 -5.63 3.43 47.26
CA PRO A 97 -6.05 3.98 48.56
C PRO A 97 -4.87 4.12 49.54
N PHE A 98 -3.87 4.89 49.16
CA PHE A 98 -2.60 5.05 49.88
C PHE A 98 -2.46 6.36 50.66
N GLY A 99 -3.43 7.29 50.53
CA GLY A 99 -3.47 8.55 51.26
C GLY A 99 -3.86 8.39 52.73
N GLU A 100 -3.77 9.47 53.46
CA GLU A 100 -4.28 9.54 54.86
C GLU A 100 -5.77 9.17 54.87
N ASP A 101 -6.20 8.41 55.85
CA ASP A 101 -7.58 7.93 55.97
C ASP A 101 -8.13 7.12 54.76
N GLY A 102 -7.25 6.54 53.94
CA GLY A 102 -7.61 5.75 52.76
C GLY A 102 -7.99 6.57 51.53
N GLU A 103 -7.60 7.79 51.48
CA GLU A 103 -7.74 8.62 50.27
C GLU A 103 -6.99 8.03 49.08
N ASN A 104 -7.54 8.13 47.90
CA ASN A 104 -6.95 7.64 46.68
C ASN A 104 -5.83 8.56 46.19
N ILE A 105 -4.64 7.96 45.98
CA ILE A 105 -3.50 8.61 45.32
C ILE A 105 -3.35 8.02 43.92
N ASN A 106 -3.23 8.91 42.90
CA ASN A 106 -2.91 8.50 41.54
C ASN A 106 -1.40 8.29 41.39
N ILE A 107 -0.99 7.07 41.19
CA ILE A 107 0.43 6.69 41.06
C ILE A 107 0.98 7.13 39.70
N ARG A 108 2.06 7.87 39.73
CA ARG A 108 2.84 8.24 38.54
C ARG A 108 3.99 7.26 38.37
N PHE A 109 4.05 6.65 37.17
CA PHE A 109 5.14 5.73 36.78
C PHE A 109 6.26 6.45 36.03
N PHE A 110 5.94 7.58 35.41
CA PHE A 110 6.88 8.41 34.63
C PHE A 110 6.72 9.88 35.00
N SER A 111 7.87 10.57 35.05
CA SER A 111 7.89 12.03 35.18
C SER A 111 7.62 12.70 33.82
N ASP A 112 6.96 13.83 33.84
CA ASP A 112 6.81 14.69 32.67
C ASP A 112 8.12 15.47 32.35
N VAL A 113 9.08 15.45 33.27
CA VAL A 113 10.43 15.96 33.07
C VAL A 113 11.32 14.79 32.65
N PRO A 114 11.79 14.74 31.38
CA PRO A 114 12.48 13.57 30.83
C PRO A 114 13.70 13.11 31.62
N SER A 115 14.50 14.07 32.07
CA SER A 115 15.75 13.81 32.84
C SER A 115 15.49 13.18 34.22
N GLU A 116 14.27 13.19 34.70
CA GLU A 116 13.90 12.52 35.94
C GLU A 116 13.55 11.03 35.72
N ASN A 117 13.40 10.56 34.49
CA ASN A 117 13.19 9.15 34.22
C ASN A 117 14.54 8.44 34.03
N ARG A 118 14.70 7.27 34.65
CA ARG A 118 15.84 6.41 34.39
C ARG A 118 15.60 5.65 33.08
N CYS A 119 16.23 6.06 32.01
CA CYS A 119 16.14 5.47 30.68
C CYS A 119 17.39 4.65 30.40
N VAL A 120 17.25 3.33 30.33
CA VAL A 120 18.35 2.39 30.12
C VAL A 120 18.13 1.57 28.89
N VAL A 121 19.16 1.40 28.06
CA VAL A 121 19.24 0.37 27.03
C VAL A 121 20.22 -0.71 27.44
N THR A 122 19.86 -1.96 27.23
CA THR A 122 20.74 -3.10 27.42
C THR A 122 20.56 -4.08 26.26
N ASN A 123 21.58 -4.83 25.97
CA ASN A 123 21.55 -5.83 24.91
C ASN A 123 21.53 -7.25 25.45
N GLN A 124 21.35 -8.21 24.55
CA GLN A 124 21.45 -9.65 24.83
C GLN A 124 20.68 -10.08 26.07
N TRP A 125 19.43 -9.54 26.19
CA TRP A 125 18.56 -9.83 27.35
C TRP A 125 18.00 -11.24 27.25
N GLU A 126 18.52 -12.12 28.11
CA GLU A 126 18.05 -13.48 28.20
C GLU A 126 16.76 -13.58 29.05
N PHE A 127 15.77 -14.32 28.54
CA PHE A 127 14.52 -14.61 29.23
C PHE A 127 14.17 -16.10 29.05
N PRO A 128 13.95 -16.84 30.14
CA PRO A 128 13.70 -18.27 30.10
C PRO A 128 12.31 -18.56 29.49
N ARG A 129 12.23 -19.63 28.74
CA ARG A 129 10.95 -20.15 28.24
C ARG A 129 10.26 -20.98 29.32
N ARG A 130 8.94 -20.90 29.43
CA ARG A 130 8.13 -21.80 30.26
C ARG A 130 8.15 -23.23 29.72
N SER A 131 8.41 -23.48 28.46
CA SER A 131 8.56 -24.78 27.84
C SER A 131 10.03 -25.22 27.87
N LYS A 132 10.28 -26.54 27.95
CA LYS A 132 11.60 -27.15 28.15
C LYS A 132 12.68 -26.89 27.10
N GLU A 133 12.43 -26.13 26.08
CA GLU A 133 13.42 -25.76 25.07
C GLU A 133 13.93 -24.34 25.32
N GLY A 134 15.16 -24.18 25.76
CA GLY A 134 15.99 -23.01 25.92
C GLY A 134 15.35 -21.62 25.96
N GLY A 135 15.91 -20.66 26.67
CA GLY A 135 15.47 -19.28 26.75
C GLY A 135 15.52 -18.55 25.40
N LYS A 136 14.94 -17.34 25.33
CA LYS A 136 15.11 -16.41 24.23
C LYS A 136 16.07 -15.31 24.64
N ARG A 137 16.87 -14.85 23.71
CA ARG A 137 17.80 -13.75 23.87
C ARG A 137 17.35 -12.63 22.93
N LEU A 138 17.02 -11.49 23.53
CA LEU A 138 16.58 -10.29 22.83
C LEU A 138 17.79 -9.41 22.58
N ASP A 139 17.96 -8.91 21.35
CA ASP A 139 19.13 -8.12 20.98
C ASP A 139 19.20 -6.81 21.76
N LEU A 140 18.10 -6.06 21.79
CA LEU A 140 18.04 -4.75 22.45
C LEU A 140 16.74 -4.62 23.26
N VAL A 141 16.88 -4.21 24.53
CA VAL A 141 15.73 -3.94 25.42
C VAL A 141 15.89 -2.56 26.05
N TYR A 142 14.85 -1.75 25.97
CA TYR A 142 14.81 -0.38 26.48
C TYR A 142 13.91 -0.32 27.70
N VAL A 143 14.47 0.11 28.79
CA VAL A 143 13.85 0.08 30.13
C VAL A 143 13.66 1.51 30.63
N ILE A 144 12.43 1.91 30.95
CA ILE A 144 12.14 3.21 31.58
C ILE A 144 11.66 2.94 33.01
N ASN A 145 12.35 3.50 33.98
CA ASN A 145 12.05 3.34 35.42
C ASN A 145 11.85 1.88 35.83
N GLY A 146 12.61 0.96 35.25
CA GLY A 146 12.54 -0.48 35.55
C GLY A 146 11.50 -1.27 34.73
N ILE A 147 10.75 -0.64 33.84
CA ILE A 147 9.75 -1.27 32.96
C ILE A 147 10.36 -1.43 31.56
N PRO A 148 10.46 -2.64 30.98
CA PRO A 148 10.92 -2.86 29.61
C PRO A 148 9.83 -2.46 28.62
N MET A 149 10.04 -1.38 27.88
CA MET A 149 8.99 -0.75 27.09
C MET A 149 9.19 -0.89 25.58
N ILE A 150 10.42 -1.15 25.13
CA ILE A 150 10.74 -1.33 23.71
C ILE A 150 11.66 -2.52 23.55
N ILE A 151 11.45 -3.30 22.50
CA ILE A 151 12.30 -4.40 22.10
C ILE A 151 12.71 -4.18 20.66
N GLY A 152 14.02 -4.22 20.41
CA GLY A 152 14.62 -4.07 19.11
C GLY A 152 15.36 -5.33 18.66
N GLU A 153 15.34 -5.62 17.40
CA GLU A 153 16.07 -6.71 16.76
C GLU A 153 17.00 -6.14 15.68
N ALA A 154 18.27 -6.48 15.79
CA ALA A 154 19.28 -6.10 14.84
C ALA A 154 19.56 -7.24 13.86
N LYS A 155 19.88 -6.92 12.60
CA LYS A 155 20.29 -7.89 11.59
C LYS A 155 21.52 -7.38 10.85
N THR A 156 22.25 -8.29 10.23
CA THR A 156 23.50 -7.95 9.55
C THR A 156 23.27 -7.25 8.21
N PRO A 157 23.98 -6.11 7.93
CA PRO A 157 23.84 -5.39 6.67
C PRO A 157 24.62 -6.04 5.51
N VAL A 158 25.50 -7.01 5.80
CA VAL A 158 26.43 -7.57 4.82
C VAL A 158 25.94 -8.82 4.10
N LYS A 159 24.72 -9.30 4.42
CA LYS A 159 24.07 -10.41 3.74
C LYS A 159 22.85 -9.89 3.00
N SER A 160 22.85 -10.04 1.67
CA SER A 160 21.72 -9.58 0.82
C SER A 160 20.42 -10.34 1.04
N SER A 161 20.48 -11.54 1.60
CA SER A 161 19.33 -12.40 1.92
C SER A 161 18.72 -12.12 3.29
N VAL A 162 19.30 -11.23 4.08
CA VAL A 162 18.83 -10.88 5.42
C VAL A 162 18.35 -9.43 5.40
N THR A 163 17.13 -9.22 5.90
CA THR A 163 16.47 -7.92 5.93
C THR A 163 15.88 -7.64 7.31
N TRP A 164 15.36 -6.45 7.52
CA TRP A 164 14.59 -6.11 8.72
C TRP A 164 13.40 -7.08 8.95
N ALA A 165 12.83 -7.65 7.87
CA ALA A 165 11.68 -8.56 7.97
C ALA A 165 12.04 -9.86 8.70
N ASP A 166 13.29 -10.31 8.62
CA ASP A 166 13.78 -11.44 9.42
C ASP A 166 13.76 -11.10 10.91
N GLY A 167 14.24 -9.90 11.28
CA GLY A 167 14.17 -9.41 12.66
C GLY A 167 12.73 -9.23 13.14
N ALA A 168 11.84 -8.70 12.33
CA ALA A 168 10.41 -8.60 12.64
C ALA A 168 9.78 -9.99 12.87
N THR A 169 10.18 -10.98 12.07
CA THR A 169 9.73 -12.37 12.22
C THR A 169 10.22 -13.00 13.54
N ASP A 170 11.47 -12.72 13.90
CA ASP A 170 12.02 -13.18 15.20
C ASP A 170 11.24 -12.56 16.36
N ILE A 171 10.94 -11.27 16.33
CA ILE A 171 10.10 -10.59 17.33
C ILE A 171 8.73 -11.24 17.45
N LEU A 172 8.07 -11.58 16.33
CA LEU A 172 6.78 -12.29 16.37
C LEU A 172 6.90 -13.70 16.99
N HIS A 173 8.03 -14.38 16.78
CA HIS A 173 8.31 -15.63 17.46
C HIS A 173 8.54 -15.42 18.98
N TYR A 174 9.19 -14.32 19.36
CA TYR A 174 9.38 -14.00 20.80
C TYR A 174 8.05 -13.69 21.46
N GLN A 175 7.15 -12.94 20.81
CA GLN A 175 5.80 -12.66 21.32
C GLN A 175 5.01 -13.96 21.64
N LYS A 176 5.24 -15.02 20.85
CA LYS A 176 4.63 -16.34 21.11
C LYS A 176 5.35 -17.15 22.18
N SER A 177 6.66 -16.96 22.32
CA SER A 177 7.50 -17.81 23.18
C SER A 177 7.65 -17.27 24.59
N ILE A 178 7.70 -15.94 24.74
CA ILE A 178 7.90 -15.20 25.97
C ILE A 178 6.95 -13.98 26.01
N PRO A 179 5.64 -14.19 25.90
CA PRO A 179 4.66 -13.10 25.75
C PRO A 179 4.67 -12.12 26.92
N GLU A 180 5.13 -12.55 28.11
CA GLU A 180 5.23 -11.72 29.30
C GLU A 180 6.10 -10.47 29.09
N MET A 181 7.19 -10.60 28.30
CA MET A 181 8.09 -9.49 27.96
C MET A 181 7.43 -8.44 27.07
N PHE A 182 6.34 -8.81 26.38
CA PHE A 182 5.63 -7.92 25.46
C PHE A 182 4.36 -7.29 26.06
N VAL A 183 3.99 -7.67 27.30
CA VAL A 183 2.87 -7.02 28.00
C VAL A 183 3.15 -5.54 28.28
N PRO A 184 4.32 -5.12 28.78
CA PRO A 184 4.64 -3.69 28.97
C PRO A 184 5.09 -2.98 27.70
N ASN A 185 5.21 -3.67 26.58
CA ASN A 185 5.83 -3.15 25.37
C ASN A 185 5.00 -2.06 24.68
N ILE A 186 5.63 -0.93 24.34
CA ILE A 186 5.02 0.16 23.57
C ILE A 186 5.06 -0.17 22.08
N LEU A 187 6.27 -0.40 21.57
CA LEU A 187 6.56 -0.72 20.19
C LEU A 187 7.75 -1.65 20.10
N THR A 188 7.87 -2.31 18.98
CA THR A 188 9.04 -3.08 18.57
C THR A 188 9.61 -2.52 17.30
N PHE A 189 10.91 -2.67 17.09
CA PHE A 189 11.55 -2.28 15.84
C PHE A 189 12.54 -3.34 15.36
N ALA A 190 12.83 -3.34 14.07
CA ALA A 190 13.86 -4.15 13.45
C ALA A 190 14.66 -3.33 12.43
N SER A 191 15.96 -3.60 12.35
CA SER A 191 16.85 -2.93 11.41
C SER A 191 18.00 -3.84 10.98
N GLU A 192 18.33 -3.82 9.70
CA GLU A 192 19.56 -4.39 9.18
C GLU A 192 20.60 -3.29 8.82
N GLY A 193 20.39 -2.08 9.31
CA GLY A 193 21.32 -0.97 9.12
C GLY A 193 21.12 -0.16 7.82
N ARG A 194 20.14 -0.48 7.01
CA ARG A 194 19.72 0.31 5.84
C ARG A 194 18.31 0.84 5.97
N GLU A 195 17.45 0.09 6.65
CA GLU A 195 16.08 0.47 6.96
C GLU A 195 15.81 0.31 8.45
N LEU A 196 14.91 1.14 8.96
CA LEU A 196 14.36 1.06 10.31
C LEU A 196 12.85 0.90 10.20
N GLN A 197 12.35 -0.25 10.58
CA GLN A 197 10.93 -0.56 10.56
C GLN A 197 10.43 -0.82 11.99
N TYR A 198 9.20 -0.40 12.30
CA TYR A 198 8.63 -0.57 13.62
C TYR A 198 7.14 -0.94 13.58
N ALA A 199 6.66 -1.50 14.68
CA ALA A 199 5.26 -1.84 14.84
C ALA A 199 4.86 -1.98 16.31
N GLY A 200 3.56 -1.99 16.58
CA GLY A 200 3.00 -2.40 17.88
C GLY A 200 2.97 -3.91 18.04
N VAL A 201 2.80 -4.35 19.28
CA VAL A 201 2.62 -5.77 19.61
C VAL A 201 1.47 -6.37 18.80
N GLY A 202 1.71 -7.55 18.24
CA GLY A 202 0.72 -8.28 17.47
C GLY A 202 0.53 -7.83 16.03
N CYS A 203 1.32 -6.87 15.56
CA CYS A 203 1.27 -6.40 14.17
C CYS A 203 1.95 -7.42 13.24
N PRO A 204 1.26 -7.91 12.17
CA PRO A 204 1.89 -8.76 11.17
C PRO A 204 3.04 -8.05 10.44
N VAL A 205 4.04 -8.81 9.96
CA VAL A 205 5.25 -8.23 9.32
C VAL A 205 4.91 -7.35 8.12
N ASP A 206 3.92 -7.73 7.32
CA ASP A 206 3.46 -6.97 6.15
C ASP A 206 2.79 -5.62 6.49
N LYS A 207 2.56 -5.35 7.78
CA LYS A 207 1.98 -4.10 8.30
C LYS A 207 2.98 -3.28 9.11
N TRP A 208 4.23 -3.72 9.21
CA TRP A 208 5.29 -2.87 9.77
C TRP A 208 5.49 -1.64 8.88
N GLY A 209 6.05 -0.58 9.39
CA GLY A 209 6.28 0.62 8.62
C GLY A 209 7.53 1.36 9.04
N PRO A 210 8.09 2.17 8.12
CA PRO A 210 9.26 2.98 8.40
C PRO A 210 8.95 4.08 9.41
N TRP A 211 9.99 4.50 10.12
CA TRP A 211 10.01 5.79 10.80
C TRP A 211 10.98 6.72 10.11
N PHE A 212 10.51 7.91 9.76
CA PHE A 212 11.35 9.00 9.27
C PHE A 212 11.30 10.17 10.23
N ALA A 213 12.49 10.77 10.47
CA ALA A 213 12.62 11.89 11.40
C ALA A 213 11.97 13.17 10.89
N ASP A 214 11.92 13.32 9.57
CA ASP A 214 11.45 14.50 8.86
C ASP A 214 10.92 14.14 7.45
N GLU A 215 10.42 15.14 6.74
CA GLU A 215 9.92 14.99 5.36
C GLU A 215 11.01 14.62 4.33
N GLY A 216 12.30 14.72 4.69
CA GLY A 216 13.44 14.33 3.85
C GLY A 216 13.57 12.82 3.65
N ARG A 217 12.94 12.02 4.52
CA ARG A 217 12.78 10.56 4.40
C ARG A 217 14.08 9.83 4.05
N ARG A 218 15.13 10.08 4.81
CA ARG A 218 16.46 9.49 4.58
C ARG A 218 16.44 7.99 4.88
N HIS A 219 17.00 7.20 4.00
CA HIS A 219 17.15 5.75 4.19
C HIS A 219 18.26 5.20 3.28
N GLY A 220 18.73 4.01 3.58
CA GLY A 220 19.69 3.28 2.76
C GLY A 220 21.10 3.18 3.34
N THR A 221 21.44 4.01 4.32
CA THR A 221 22.75 3.99 4.98
C THR A 221 22.64 3.84 6.50
N LEU A 222 23.72 3.46 7.16
CA LEU A 222 23.79 3.39 8.62
C LEU A 222 23.52 4.75 9.27
N ASP A 223 24.01 5.84 8.69
CA ASP A 223 23.79 7.20 9.18
C ASP A 223 22.31 7.62 9.07
N ASP A 224 21.62 7.21 8.01
CA ASP A 224 20.18 7.45 7.84
C ASP A 224 19.36 6.68 8.87
N VAL A 225 19.72 5.42 9.11
CA VAL A 225 19.10 4.60 10.16
C VAL A 225 19.35 5.21 11.53
N GLU A 226 20.57 5.64 11.84
CA GLU A 226 20.90 6.32 13.10
C GLU A 226 20.04 7.58 13.28
N HIS A 227 19.92 8.43 12.25
CA HIS A 227 19.11 9.64 12.27
C HIS A 227 17.64 9.36 12.59
N ASN A 228 17.05 8.40 11.89
CA ASN A 228 15.66 8.00 12.10
C ASN A 228 15.44 7.35 13.46
N TYR A 229 16.36 6.51 13.87
CA TYR A 229 16.34 5.83 15.17
C TYR A 229 16.38 6.82 16.34
N ILE A 230 17.30 7.80 16.32
CA ILE A 230 17.37 8.86 17.35
C ILE A 230 16.04 9.60 17.43
N SER A 231 15.46 9.91 16.26
CA SER A 231 14.15 10.56 16.23
C SER A 231 13.06 9.69 16.86
N LEU A 232 12.94 8.39 16.52
CA LEU A 232 11.90 7.52 17.07
C LEU A 232 12.07 7.29 18.57
N LEU A 233 13.30 7.00 18.99
CA LEU A 233 13.57 6.45 20.32
C LEU A 233 14.03 7.48 21.36
N THR A 234 13.92 8.77 21.10
CA THR A 234 14.06 9.77 22.16
C THR A 234 13.04 9.47 23.28
N PRO A 235 13.46 9.33 24.56
CA PRO A 235 12.55 8.89 25.64
C PRO A 235 11.26 9.71 25.79
N GLU A 236 11.33 11.02 25.58
CA GLU A 236 10.15 11.88 25.53
C GLU A 236 9.15 11.45 24.48
N ARG A 237 9.63 11.22 23.25
CA ARG A 237 8.78 10.80 22.12
C ARG A 237 8.20 9.42 22.35
N VAL A 238 8.96 8.50 22.90
CA VAL A 238 8.49 7.17 23.25
C VAL A 238 7.32 7.24 24.23
N LEU A 239 7.44 8.02 25.30
CA LEU A 239 6.38 8.21 26.27
C LEU A 239 5.19 8.96 25.69
N ASP A 240 5.43 9.92 24.78
CA ASP A 240 4.40 10.66 24.06
C ASP A 240 3.61 9.74 23.12
N ILE A 241 4.31 8.90 22.36
CA ILE A 241 3.67 7.87 21.51
C ILE A 241 2.80 6.93 22.36
N TYR A 242 3.29 6.51 23.50
CA TYR A 242 2.55 5.60 24.38
C TYR A 242 1.29 6.23 24.97
N ARG A 243 1.38 7.50 25.38
CA ARG A 243 0.27 8.23 25.99
C ARG A 243 -0.81 8.64 25.00
N PHE A 244 -0.42 9.16 23.81
CA PHE A 244 -1.32 9.90 22.93
C PHE A 244 -1.43 9.33 21.53
N TYR A 245 -0.43 8.58 21.06
CA TYR A 245 -0.34 8.08 19.70
C TYR A 245 -0.44 6.54 19.61
N THR A 246 -1.00 5.94 20.64
CA THR A 246 -1.29 4.50 20.71
C THR A 246 -2.75 4.30 21.12
N VAL A 247 -3.46 3.45 20.38
CA VAL A 247 -4.84 3.06 20.68
C VAL A 247 -5.03 1.55 20.54
N PHE A 248 -6.03 1.03 21.27
CA PHE A 248 -6.50 -0.34 21.14
C PHE A 248 -7.91 -0.31 20.58
N THR A 249 -8.16 -1.03 19.50
CA THR A 249 -9.43 -0.99 18.79
C THR A 249 -9.90 -2.38 18.38
N GLY A 250 -11.23 -2.58 18.28
CA GLY A 250 -11.82 -3.80 17.77
C GLY A 250 -11.86 -3.82 16.23
N THR A 251 -11.51 -4.94 15.62
CA THR A 251 -11.78 -5.17 14.21
C THR A 251 -13.26 -5.51 13.98
N SER A 252 -13.73 -5.47 12.73
CA SER A 252 -15.08 -5.89 12.35
C SER A 252 -15.41 -7.34 12.75
N GLY A 253 -14.39 -8.18 12.95
CA GLY A 253 -14.51 -9.55 13.48
C GLY A 253 -14.48 -9.66 15.01
N GLY A 254 -14.54 -8.54 15.76
CA GLY A 254 -14.53 -8.50 17.23
C GLY A 254 -13.16 -8.71 17.87
N ARG A 255 -12.09 -8.93 17.09
CA ARG A 255 -10.73 -9.12 17.58
C ARG A 255 -10.10 -7.76 17.90
N LYS A 256 -9.49 -7.63 19.08
CA LYS A 256 -8.75 -6.43 19.47
C LYS A 256 -7.38 -6.38 18.78
N ILE A 257 -7.00 -5.19 18.30
CA ILE A 257 -5.67 -4.89 17.76
C ILE A 257 -5.11 -3.64 18.42
N LYS A 258 -3.78 -3.54 18.44
CA LYS A 258 -3.04 -2.36 18.89
C LYS A 258 -2.60 -1.57 17.66
N ILE A 259 -2.90 -0.27 17.63
CA ILE A 259 -2.44 0.66 16.63
C ILE A 259 -1.44 1.62 17.28
N VAL A 260 -0.23 1.66 16.75
CA VAL A 260 0.78 2.70 17.03
C VAL A 260 0.83 3.60 15.81
N CYS A 261 0.90 4.91 16.01
CA CYS A 261 0.91 5.89 14.92
C CYS A 261 2.02 5.61 13.91
N ARG A 262 1.79 5.97 12.65
CA ARG A 262 2.84 6.11 11.63
C ARG A 262 3.54 7.46 11.79
N TYR A 263 4.79 7.57 11.29
CA TYR A 263 5.57 8.81 11.43
C TYR A 263 4.84 10.05 10.91
N GLN A 264 4.15 9.95 9.76
CA GLN A 264 3.40 11.07 9.20
C GLN A 264 2.20 11.46 10.07
N GLN A 265 1.58 10.50 10.77
CA GLN A 265 0.50 10.79 11.72
C GLN A 265 1.05 11.48 12.97
N TYR A 266 2.22 11.07 13.43
CA TYR A 266 2.91 11.72 14.53
C TYR A 266 3.32 13.14 14.16
N LEU A 267 4.04 13.32 13.04
CA LEU A 267 4.52 14.63 12.59
C LEU A 267 3.37 15.60 12.34
N GLY A 268 2.31 15.15 11.63
CA GLY A 268 1.13 15.97 11.38
C GLY A 268 0.34 16.31 12.64
N GLY A 269 0.18 15.34 13.55
CA GLY A 269 -0.46 15.56 14.84
C GLY A 269 0.30 16.55 15.71
N GLU A 270 1.62 16.40 15.79
CA GLU A 270 2.50 17.34 16.51
C GLU A 270 2.47 18.74 15.89
N ALA A 271 2.45 18.86 14.57
CA ALA A 271 2.35 20.15 13.90
C ALA A 271 1.05 20.89 14.32
N ILE A 272 -0.07 20.18 14.43
CA ILE A 272 -1.33 20.75 14.95
C ILE A 272 -1.17 21.17 16.42
N VAL A 273 -0.68 20.27 17.27
CA VAL A 273 -0.54 20.53 18.72
C VAL A 273 0.41 21.71 18.98
N GLN A 274 1.55 21.75 18.32
CA GLN A 274 2.53 22.82 18.47
C GLN A 274 1.97 24.16 17.97
N ARG A 275 1.23 24.16 16.84
CA ARG A 275 0.55 25.38 16.36
C ARG A 275 -0.45 25.93 17.39
N VAL A 276 -1.29 25.05 17.95
CA VAL A 276 -2.28 25.46 18.97
C VAL A 276 -1.57 25.98 20.22
N LEU A 277 -0.63 25.23 20.78
CA LEU A 277 0.06 25.61 22.02
C LEU A 277 0.89 26.88 21.85
N GLY A 278 1.63 26.99 20.75
CA GLY A 278 2.45 28.16 20.46
C GLY A 278 1.61 29.45 20.35
N THR A 279 0.54 29.40 19.55
CA THR A 279 -0.36 30.55 19.37
C THR A 279 -1.14 30.87 20.64
N TYR A 280 -1.63 29.85 21.37
CA TYR A 280 -2.40 30.05 22.62
C TYR A 280 -1.51 30.68 23.72
N ARG A 281 -0.30 30.17 23.92
CA ARG A 281 0.65 30.69 24.90
C ARG A 281 1.11 32.12 24.58
N ALA A 282 1.34 32.39 23.30
CA ALA A 282 1.76 33.73 22.84
C ALA A 282 0.61 34.74 22.81
N GLY A 283 -0.64 34.31 22.84
CA GLY A 283 -1.82 35.18 22.68
C GLY A 283 -1.99 35.78 21.28
N LYS A 284 -1.10 35.41 20.34
CA LYS A 284 -1.05 35.88 18.95
C LYS A 284 -0.40 34.82 18.05
N GLY A 285 -0.74 34.87 16.77
CA GLY A 285 -0.21 33.93 15.78
C GLY A 285 -1.34 33.28 14.97
N PRO A 286 -1.01 32.43 14.02
CA PRO A 286 -2.01 31.83 13.13
C PRO A 286 -2.87 30.80 13.89
N ARG A 287 -4.19 30.96 13.77
CA ARG A 287 -5.19 30.04 14.31
C ARG A 287 -5.70 29.08 13.24
N LYS A 288 -4.84 28.73 12.29
CA LYS A 288 -5.16 27.85 11.19
C LYS A 288 -3.93 27.03 10.77
N GLY A 289 -4.19 25.89 10.08
CA GLY A 289 -3.15 25.03 9.52
C GLY A 289 -3.72 24.08 8.50
N LEU A 290 -2.94 23.75 7.47
CA LEU A 290 -3.27 22.77 6.44
C LEU A 290 -2.40 21.53 6.60
N ILE A 291 -3.03 20.36 6.71
CA ILE A 291 -2.42 19.04 6.64
C ILE A 291 -2.72 18.47 5.26
N TRP A 292 -1.72 18.41 4.42
CA TRP A 292 -1.83 17.85 3.08
C TRP A 292 -1.33 16.39 3.07
N HIS A 293 -2.18 15.49 3.49
CA HIS A 293 -1.88 14.06 3.50
C HIS A 293 -2.72 13.31 2.50
N PHE A 294 -2.08 12.53 1.63
CA PHE A 294 -2.73 11.74 0.60
C PHE A 294 -3.84 10.84 1.15
N GLN A 295 -4.81 10.52 0.32
CA GLN A 295 -5.92 9.67 0.72
C GLN A 295 -5.43 8.25 1.05
N GLY A 296 -5.82 7.74 2.21
CA GLY A 296 -5.32 6.46 2.71
C GLY A 296 -4.12 6.54 3.65
N SER A 297 -3.56 7.72 3.87
CA SER A 297 -2.46 7.96 4.82
C SER A 297 -2.83 7.78 6.30
N GLY A 298 -4.11 7.56 6.61
CA GLY A 298 -4.61 7.45 7.97
C GLY A 298 -4.94 8.78 8.65
N LYS A 299 -5.47 9.77 7.92
CA LYS A 299 -5.90 11.08 8.46
C LYS A 299 -6.88 10.97 9.62
N SER A 300 -7.82 10.03 9.59
CA SER A 300 -8.78 9.82 10.68
C SER A 300 -8.06 9.49 12.00
N TRP A 301 -7.06 8.60 11.97
CA TRP A 301 -6.25 8.29 13.14
C TRP A 301 -5.38 9.47 13.58
N LEU A 302 -4.86 10.28 12.65
CA LEU A 302 -4.16 11.53 12.99
C LEU A 302 -5.08 12.46 13.79
N MET A 303 -6.33 12.64 13.36
CA MET A 303 -7.32 13.46 14.10
C MET A 303 -7.60 12.88 15.50
N VAL A 304 -7.74 11.55 15.62
CA VAL A 304 -7.91 10.87 16.92
C VAL A 304 -6.73 11.18 17.85
N PHE A 305 -5.50 11.01 17.37
CA PHE A 305 -4.29 11.24 18.17
C PHE A 305 -4.13 12.71 18.56
N ALA A 306 -4.30 13.63 17.61
CA ALA A 306 -4.22 15.06 17.89
C ALA A 306 -5.30 15.50 18.90
N ALA A 307 -6.54 15.00 18.75
CA ALA A 307 -7.62 15.32 19.68
C ALA A 307 -7.34 14.82 21.10
N GLN A 308 -6.84 13.58 21.24
CA GLN A 308 -6.44 13.03 22.55
C GLN A 308 -5.36 13.89 23.22
N LYS A 309 -4.32 14.23 22.48
CA LYS A 309 -3.20 15.01 23.01
C LYS A 309 -3.62 16.43 23.38
N LEU A 310 -4.38 17.12 22.51
CA LEU A 310 -4.90 18.46 22.78
C LEU A 310 -5.79 18.49 24.04
N ARG A 311 -6.65 17.49 24.21
CA ARG A 311 -7.54 17.39 25.38
C ARG A 311 -6.81 17.28 26.70
N ARG A 312 -5.60 16.75 26.71
CA ARG A 312 -4.77 16.53 27.91
C ARG A 312 -3.73 17.64 28.13
N GLN A 313 -3.75 18.72 27.32
CA GLN A 313 -2.86 19.87 27.53
C GLN A 313 -3.42 20.78 28.64
N ASN A 314 -2.72 20.84 29.75
CA ASN A 314 -3.11 21.67 30.90
C ASN A 314 -3.26 23.16 30.55
N ASP A 315 -2.36 23.66 29.67
CA ASP A 315 -2.38 25.07 29.24
C ASP A 315 -3.70 25.46 28.57
N LEU A 316 -4.29 24.52 27.83
CA LEU A 316 -5.57 24.79 27.14
C LEU A 316 -6.80 24.72 28.02
N LYS A 317 -6.67 24.44 29.32
CA LYS A 317 -7.77 24.44 30.32
C LYS A 317 -8.97 23.61 29.87
N ALA A 318 -8.72 22.36 29.47
CA ALA A 318 -9.72 21.45 28.94
C ALA A 318 -10.45 22.01 27.68
N PRO A 319 -9.77 22.00 26.50
CA PRO A 319 -10.32 22.54 25.26
C PRO A 319 -11.52 21.71 24.76
N THR A 320 -12.35 22.33 23.91
CA THR A 320 -13.33 21.64 23.08
C THR A 320 -12.61 21.30 21.74
N VAL A 321 -12.60 20.03 21.34
CA VAL A 321 -12.11 19.62 20.02
C VAL A 321 -13.30 19.19 19.18
N VAL A 322 -13.48 19.81 18.02
CA VAL A 322 -14.58 19.52 17.10
C VAL A 322 -14.03 18.87 15.84
N ILE A 323 -14.45 17.65 15.55
CA ILE A 323 -14.16 16.98 14.29
C ILE A 323 -15.32 17.25 13.35
N VAL A 324 -15.00 17.86 12.21
CA VAL A 324 -15.99 18.26 11.21
C VAL A 324 -15.78 17.46 9.94
N ASP A 325 -16.81 16.75 9.51
CA ASP A 325 -16.84 15.99 8.27
C ASP A 325 -17.76 16.64 7.22
N ASP A 326 -17.56 16.32 5.96
CA ASP A 326 -18.44 16.78 4.88
C ASP A 326 -19.63 15.84 4.62
N ARG A 327 -19.66 14.64 5.23
CA ARG A 327 -20.67 13.61 4.97
C ARG A 327 -21.07 12.81 6.20
N ILE A 328 -22.35 12.50 6.26
CA ILE A 328 -22.93 11.66 7.31
C ILE A 328 -22.35 10.25 7.33
N ASP A 329 -22.02 9.66 6.16
CA ASP A 329 -21.44 8.31 6.08
C ASP A 329 -20.00 8.25 6.66
N LEU A 330 -19.24 9.32 6.51
CA LEU A 330 -17.90 9.47 7.09
C LEU A 330 -17.97 9.78 8.59
N GLU A 331 -18.96 10.56 9.02
CA GLU A 331 -19.26 10.79 10.44
C GLU A 331 -19.44 9.46 11.19
N ASP A 332 -20.16 8.50 10.62
CA ASP A 332 -20.34 7.17 11.21
C ASP A 332 -19.01 6.39 11.29
N GLN A 333 -18.14 6.51 10.28
CA GLN A 333 -16.85 5.85 10.27
C GLN A 333 -15.92 6.42 11.34
N ILE A 334 -15.79 7.74 11.41
CA ILE A 334 -14.96 8.44 12.41
C ILE A 334 -15.50 8.16 13.80
N THR A 335 -16.83 8.32 14.02
CA THR A 335 -17.47 7.96 15.29
C THR A 335 -17.18 6.50 15.66
N GLY A 336 -17.26 5.60 14.70
CA GLY A 336 -16.91 4.19 14.89
C GLY A 336 -15.45 3.98 15.31
N ASP A 337 -14.51 4.74 14.75
CA ASP A 337 -13.09 4.67 15.12
C ASP A 337 -12.86 5.17 16.55
N PHE A 338 -13.45 6.31 16.93
CA PHE A 338 -13.39 6.81 18.30
C PHE A 338 -14.05 5.87 19.33
N THR A 339 -15.21 5.30 18.99
CA THR A 339 -15.92 4.36 19.87
C THR A 339 -15.16 3.04 20.02
N ARG A 340 -14.63 2.49 18.92
CA ARG A 340 -13.84 1.26 18.96
C ARG A 340 -12.51 1.43 19.70
N ALA A 341 -11.94 2.63 19.65
CA ALA A 341 -10.73 3.00 20.37
C ALA A 341 -10.98 3.32 21.86
N ASP A 342 -12.23 3.23 22.34
CA ASP A 342 -12.62 3.51 23.72
C ASP A 342 -12.16 4.91 24.20
N ILE A 343 -12.26 5.91 23.33
CA ILE A 343 -11.85 7.28 23.65
C ILE A 343 -12.92 7.94 24.51
N PRO A 344 -12.57 8.38 25.71
CA PRO A 344 -13.57 8.97 26.61
C PRO A 344 -13.99 10.38 26.19
N ASN A 345 -15.21 10.78 26.60
CA ASN A 345 -15.76 12.13 26.41
C ASN A 345 -15.91 12.52 24.92
N VAL A 346 -16.42 11.61 24.09
CA VAL A 346 -16.79 11.84 22.69
C VAL A 346 -18.30 11.88 22.57
N ASP A 347 -18.85 12.94 21.96
CA ASP A 347 -20.26 13.07 21.67
C ASP A 347 -20.50 13.45 20.19
N ASN A 348 -21.55 12.91 19.60
CA ASN A 348 -22.00 13.30 18.27
C ASN A 348 -22.99 14.45 18.35
N ILE A 349 -22.97 15.33 17.36
CA ILE A 349 -23.91 16.43 17.18
C ILE A 349 -24.79 16.13 15.98
N THR A 350 -26.09 15.93 16.21
CA THR A 350 -27.04 15.53 15.18
C THR A 350 -27.95 16.66 14.72
N SER A 351 -28.06 17.77 15.50
CA SER A 351 -28.89 18.95 15.18
C SER A 351 -28.21 20.27 15.51
N LYS A 352 -28.76 21.37 15.02
CA LYS A 352 -28.34 22.73 15.37
C LYS A 352 -28.42 22.99 16.89
N GLU A 353 -29.52 22.61 17.53
CA GLU A 353 -29.78 22.82 18.97
C GLU A 353 -28.73 22.03 19.80
N GLU A 354 -28.34 20.86 19.35
CA GLU A 354 -27.27 20.13 19.98
C GLU A 354 -25.89 20.79 19.79
N LEU A 355 -25.63 21.38 18.62
CA LEU A 355 -24.40 22.13 18.37
C LEU A 355 -24.30 23.31 19.35
N GLU A 356 -25.33 24.15 19.45
CA GLU A 356 -25.38 25.29 20.33
C GLU A 356 -25.22 24.91 21.82
N THR A 357 -25.76 23.78 22.23
CA THR A 357 -25.67 23.30 23.61
C THR A 357 -24.36 22.61 23.93
N LYS A 358 -23.93 21.66 23.06
CA LYS A 358 -22.78 20.78 23.32
C LYS A 358 -21.42 21.47 23.07
N ILE A 359 -21.36 22.53 22.27
CA ILE A 359 -20.09 23.25 21.98
C ILE A 359 -19.43 23.76 23.28
N HIS A 360 -20.26 24.13 24.29
CA HIS A 360 -19.78 24.59 25.59
C HIS A 360 -19.25 23.46 26.50
N GLN A 361 -19.52 22.20 26.14
CA GLN A 361 -19.17 21.02 26.94
C GLN A 361 -17.75 20.59 26.68
N ARG A 362 -16.76 21.14 27.06
CA ARG A 362 -15.33 20.74 26.97
C ARG A 362 -15.07 19.24 26.69
N LYS A 363 -15.49 18.78 25.50
CA LYS A 363 -15.42 17.38 25.01
C LYS A 363 -14.80 17.29 23.61
N ILE A 364 -14.67 16.08 23.09
CA ILE A 364 -14.49 15.83 21.67
C ILE A 364 -15.88 15.71 21.05
N LEU A 365 -16.16 16.55 20.06
CA LEU A 365 -17.46 16.62 19.38
C LEU A 365 -17.26 16.20 17.92
N ILE A 366 -18.13 15.36 17.40
CA ILE A 366 -18.11 14.94 15.99
C ILE A 366 -19.38 15.47 15.32
N THR A 367 -19.24 16.13 14.19
CA THR A 367 -20.36 16.75 13.47
C THR A 367 -20.10 16.86 11.98
N THR A 368 -21.13 17.20 11.21
CA THR A 368 -21.00 17.59 9.81
C THR A 368 -21.04 19.09 9.63
N ILE A 369 -20.40 19.61 8.59
CA ILE A 369 -20.38 21.04 8.25
C ILE A 369 -21.78 21.61 8.05
N PHE A 370 -22.74 20.79 7.63
CA PHE A 370 -24.11 21.20 7.35
C PHE A 370 -24.84 21.74 8.61
N LYS A 371 -24.43 21.33 9.83
CA LYS A 371 -25.03 21.82 11.08
C LYS A 371 -24.72 23.29 11.33
N PHE A 372 -23.61 23.79 10.81
CA PHE A 372 -23.30 25.23 10.83
C PHE A 372 -24.10 26.00 9.78
N GLY A 373 -24.61 25.36 8.74
CA GLY A 373 -25.47 25.98 7.73
C GLY A 373 -26.83 26.45 8.27
N ASP A 374 -27.33 25.75 9.29
CA ASP A 374 -28.58 26.04 9.91
C ASP A 374 -28.54 27.25 10.88
N LEU A 375 -27.34 27.78 11.21
CA LEU A 375 -27.14 28.97 12.00
C LEU A 375 -27.57 30.24 11.25
N ASN A 376 -28.01 31.27 11.98
CA ASN A 376 -28.32 32.56 11.38
C ASN A 376 -27.05 33.30 10.94
N ASP A 377 -27.17 34.18 9.96
CA ASP A 377 -26.04 34.97 9.51
C ASP A 377 -25.54 35.90 10.62
N GLY A 378 -24.23 35.85 10.91
CA GLY A 378 -23.63 36.65 11.97
C GLY A 378 -23.80 36.10 13.41
N GLU A 379 -24.38 34.91 13.56
CA GLU A 379 -24.60 34.30 14.88
C GLU A 379 -23.26 33.77 15.44
N VAL A 380 -22.91 34.20 16.67
CA VAL A 380 -21.77 33.71 17.44
C VAL A 380 -22.30 32.77 18.50
N ILE A 381 -21.87 31.49 18.45
CA ILE A 381 -22.29 30.46 19.41
C ILE A 381 -21.31 30.29 20.56
N ASP A 382 -20.01 30.49 20.32
CA ASP A 382 -18.98 30.44 21.37
C ASP A 382 -17.75 31.26 20.94
N ASP A 383 -17.27 32.13 21.82
CA ASP A 383 -16.13 33.03 21.58
C ASP A 383 -14.85 32.62 22.29
N ARG A 384 -14.83 31.42 22.91
CA ARG A 384 -13.64 30.88 23.57
C ARG A 384 -12.50 30.69 22.58
N ASP A 385 -11.30 30.90 23.05
CA ASP A 385 -10.06 30.78 22.28
C ASP A 385 -9.35 29.40 22.36
N ASN A 386 -9.97 28.44 23.08
CA ASN A 386 -9.54 27.08 23.26
C ASN A 386 -10.48 26.03 22.58
N ILE A 387 -11.13 26.43 21.51
CA ILE A 387 -11.90 25.57 20.64
C ILE A 387 -11.04 25.24 19.43
N ILE A 388 -10.90 23.95 19.09
CA ILE A 388 -10.08 23.48 17.99
C ILE A 388 -10.94 22.65 17.03
N LEU A 389 -10.99 23.03 15.76
CA LEU A 389 -11.70 22.30 14.71
C LEU A 389 -10.70 21.55 13.85
N LEU A 390 -10.95 20.24 13.66
CA LEU A 390 -10.22 19.36 12.75
C LEU A 390 -11.18 18.95 11.63
N MET A 391 -10.95 19.43 10.42
CA MET A 391 -11.87 19.28 9.30
C MET A 391 -11.31 18.28 8.30
N ASP A 392 -12.01 17.15 8.11
CA ASP A 392 -11.67 16.21 7.04
C ASP A 392 -12.20 16.72 5.70
N GLU A 393 -11.57 16.29 4.63
CA GLU A 393 -11.83 16.71 3.23
C GLU A 393 -12.01 18.23 3.09
N ALA A 394 -11.11 18.97 3.73
CA ALA A 394 -11.16 20.43 3.87
C ALA A 394 -11.37 21.21 2.56
N HIS A 395 -11.04 20.64 1.41
CA HIS A 395 -11.28 21.23 0.11
C HIS A 395 -12.77 21.37 -0.24
N ARG A 396 -13.66 20.60 0.41
CA ARG A 396 -15.11 20.64 0.19
C ARG A 396 -15.82 21.57 1.16
N THR A 397 -15.31 21.72 2.38
CA THR A 397 -15.90 22.56 3.42
C THR A 397 -15.83 24.06 3.12
N GLN A 398 -15.25 24.44 1.98
CA GLN A 398 -15.12 25.82 1.53
C GLN A 398 -16.25 26.28 0.61
N GLU A 399 -17.17 25.39 0.23
CA GLU A 399 -18.26 25.74 -0.67
C GLU A 399 -19.23 26.74 -0.02
N GLY A 400 -19.09 28.01 -0.38
CA GLY A 400 -20.03 29.07 -0.10
C GLY A 400 -20.15 29.53 1.38
N ASP A 401 -21.38 29.78 1.80
CA ASP A 401 -21.69 30.37 3.09
C ASP A 401 -21.37 29.50 4.33
N LEU A 402 -21.25 28.16 4.17
CA LEU A 402 -21.06 27.23 5.31
C LEU A 402 -19.75 27.48 6.06
N GLY A 403 -18.65 27.55 5.33
CA GLY A 403 -17.33 27.82 5.93
C GLY A 403 -17.25 29.21 6.56
N LYS A 404 -17.94 30.20 5.99
CA LYS A 404 -18.05 31.56 6.54
C LYS A 404 -18.87 31.55 7.83
N LYS A 405 -20.05 30.91 7.83
CA LYS A 405 -20.91 30.80 9.01
C LYS A 405 -20.18 30.12 10.17
N MET A 406 -19.48 29.04 9.92
CA MET A 406 -18.71 28.34 10.94
C MET A 406 -17.62 29.22 11.57
N ARG A 407 -16.86 29.97 10.76
CA ARG A 407 -15.84 30.92 11.27
C ARG A 407 -16.46 32.09 12.04
N THR A 408 -17.61 32.58 11.62
CA THR A 408 -18.34 33.61 12.31
C THR A 408 -18.91 33.11 13.64
N ALA A 409 -19.43 31.87 13.66
CA ALA A 409 -19.97 31.24 14.86
C ALA A 409 -18.91 30.98 15.95
N LEU A 410 -17.63 30.76 15.55
CA LEU A 410 -16.52 30.45 16.45
C LEU A 410 -15.29 31.35 16.13
N PRO A 411 -15.36 32.65 16.39
CA PRO A 411 -14.44 33.68 15.90
C PRO A 411 -12.99 33.50 16.42
N ASN A 412 -12.80 32.92 17.60
CA ASN A 412 -11.50 32.75 18.25
C ASN A 412 -11.00 31.31 18.20
N ALA A 413 -11.70 30.40 17.51
CA ALA A 413 -11.31 28.99 17.39
C ALA A 413 -10.09 28.78 16.47
N PHE A 414 -9.46 27.62 16.60
CA PHE A 414 -8.45 27.13 15.69
C PHE A 414 -9.09 26.27 14.59
N PHE A 415 -8.63 26.43 13.35
CA PHE A 415 -9.19 25.74 12.18
C PHE A 415 -8.10 24.98 11.43
N PHE A 416 -8.10 23.66 11.52
CA PHE A 416 -7.17 22.81 10.78
C PHE A 416 -7.91 22.06 9.69
N GLY A 417 -7.45 22.20 8.46
CA GLY A 417 -7.95 21.46 7.31
C GLY A 417 -7.07 20.24 7.01
N LEU A 418 -7.67 19.07 6.88
CA LEU A 418 -6.99 17.84 6.46
C LEU A 418 -7.53 17.44 5.09
N THR A 419 -6.66 17.25 4.10
CA THR A 419 -7.09 16.85 2.75
C THR A 419 -5.98 16.14 2.01
N GLY A 420 -6.35 15.19 1.14
CA GLY A 420 -5.42 14.57 0.18
C GLY A 420 -5.27 15.35 -1.12
N THR A 421 -6.20 16.27 -1.37
CA THR A 421 -6.31 16.98 -2.66
C THR A 421 -6.65 18.45 -2.44
N PRO A 422 -5.70 19.28 -1.96
CA PRO A 422 -5.96 20.70 -1.78
C PRO A 422 -6.24 21.38 -3.14
N ILE A 423 -7.15 22.34 -3.16
CA ILE A 423 -7.53 23.08 -4.35
C ILE A 423 -6.82 24.42 -4.36
N ASN A 424 -6.22 24.77 -5.50
CA ASN A 424 -5.63 26.08 -5.75
C ASN A 424 -6.25 26.73 -7.00
N LYS A 425 -7.50 27.17 -6.88
CA LYS A 425 -8.22 27.90 -7.93
C LYS A 425 -8.70 29.24 -7.37
N ASN A 426 -8.90 30.24 -8.24
CA ASN A 426 -9.30 31.58 -7.84
C ASN A 426 -10.60 31.60 -7.03
N ASP A 427 -11.54 30.71 -7.34
CA ASP A 427 -12.85 30.63 -6.68
C ASP A 427 -12.85 29.71 -5.44
N HIS A 428 -11.90 28.76 -5.37
CA HIS A 428 -11.79 27.74 -4.31
C HIS A 428 -10.32 27.47 -4.00
N ASN A 429 -9.80 28.09 -2.94
CA ASN A 429 -8.39 27.96 -2.57
C ASN A 429 -8.23 27.42 -1.14
N THR A 430 -7.91 26.12 -1.01
CA THR A 430 -7.67 25.46 0.28
C THR A 430 -6.51 26.09 1.03
N PHE A 431 -5.46 26.52 0.31
CA PHE A 431 -4.31 27.17 0.92
C PHE A 431 -4.63 28.55 1.49
N ALA A 432 -5.51 29.32 0.83
CA ALA A 432 -5.97 30.61 1.37
C ALA A 432 -6.79 30.45 2.65
N CYS A 433 -7.61 29.39 2.73
CA CYS A 433 -8.48 29.16 3.88
C CYS A 433 -7.73 28.61 5.10
N PHE A 434 -6.85 27.64 4.90
CA PHE A 434 -6.18 26.90 5.98
C PHE A 434 -4.68 27.14 6.07
N GLY A 435 -4.01 27.51 4.98
CA GLY A 435 -2.60 27.88 5.00
C GLY A 435 -2.36 29.21 5.71
N SER A 436 -1.18 29.41 6.24
CA SER A 436 -0.70 30.65 6.84
C SER A 436 0.46 31.19 6.04
N GLU A 437 0.63 32.54 6.06
CA GLU A 437 1.83 33.20 5.48
C GLU A 437 3.11 32.85 6.24
N GLU A 438 3.01 32.36 7.47
CA GLU A 438 4.13 31.87 8.26
C GLU A 438 4.61 30.48 7.80
N ASP A 439 3.81 29.77 7.02
CA ASP A 439 4.12 28.43 6.53
C ASP A 439 4.80 28.55 5.15
N GLU A 440 6.03 28.08 5.02
CA GLU A 440 6.88 28.25 3.83
C GLU A 440 6.17 27.86 2.52
N TYR A 441 5.31 26.81 2.58
CA TYR A 441 4.57 26.30 1.42
C TYR A 441 3.04 26.38 1.62
N GLY A 442 2.55 27.08 2.63
CA GLY A 442 1.14 27.19 2.95
C GLY A 442 0.50 25.93 3.55
N TYR A 443 1.30 24.97 4.04
CA TYR A 443 0.88 23.81 4.81
C TYR A 443 1.84 23.56 5.98
N ILE A 444 1.38 22.85 7.00
CA ILE A 444 2.18 22.52 8.20
C ILE A 444 2.66 21.05 8.22
N SER A 445 2.13 20.20 7.36
CA SER A 445 2.60 18.82 7.14
C SER A 445 2.16 18.33 5.78
N LYS A 446 3.05 17.58 5.10
CA LYS A 446 2.80 17.00 3.78
C LYS A 446 3.15 15.50 3.76
N TYR A 447 2.28 14.71 3.15
CA TYR A 447 2.50 13.30 2.87
C TYR A 447 1.88 12.96 1.52
N THR A 448 2.72 12.69 0.54
CA THR A 448 2.32 12.57 -0.87
C THR A 448 1.79 11.18 -1.22
N PHE A 449 1.23 11.02 -2.42
CA PHE A 449 0.93 9.71 -3.01
C PHE A 449 2.18 8.83 -3.09
N GLN A 450 3.27 9.40 -3.60
CA GLN A 450 4.54 8.68 -3.74
C GLN A 450 5.06 8.21 -2.37
N ASN A 451 5.04 9.07 -1.35
CA ASN A 451 5.39 8.68 0.01
C ASN A 451 4.56 7.49 0.50
N SER A 452 3.26 7.50 0.21
CA SER A 452 2.34 6.44 0.62
C SER A 452 2.62 5.09 -0.07
N VAL A 453 3.01 5.13 -1.34
CA VAL A 453 3.42 3.94 -2.10
C VAL A 453 4.76 3.42 -1.63
N ASP A 454 5.75 4.30 -1.47
CA ASP A 454 7.10 3.94 -1.00
C ASP A 454 7.09 3.31 0.40
N ASP A 455 6.20 3.79 1.27
CA ASP A 455 6.01 3.25 2.63
C ASP A 455 5.18 1.95 2.65
N GLY A 456 4.67 1.50 1.51
CA GLY A 456 3.75 0.36 1.43
C GLY A 456 2.40 0.59 2.10
N ALA A 457 2.04 1.84 2.40
CA ALA A 457 0.75 2.18 3.00
C ALA A 457 -0.39 2.10 1.98
N THR A 458 -0.11 2.37 0.72
CA THR A 458 -1.00 2.16 -0.42
C THR A 458 -0.26 1.46 -1.55
N LEU A 459 -1.03 0.86 -2.46
CA LEU A 459 -0.49 0.22 -3.66
C LEU A 459 -0.42 1.23 -4.82
N GLU A 460 0.35 0.88 -5.83
CA GLU A 460 0.39 1.60 -7.10
C GLU A 460 -0.94 1.54 -7.83
N LEU A 461 -1.17 2.52 -8.71
CA LEU A 461 -2.33 2.58 -9.58
C LEU A 461 -1.92 2.35 -11.03
N ASN A 462 -2.49 1.32 -11.65
CA ASN A 462 -2.30 1.03 -13.06
C ASN A 462 -3.53 1.47 -13.85
N PHE A 463 -3.30 2.25 -14.90
CA PHE A 463 -4.36 2.80 -15.76
C PHE A 463 -4.32 2.12 -17.13
N GLN A 464 -5.50 1.73 -17.60
CA GLN A 464 -5.70 1.22 -18.94
C GLN A 464 -6.82 2.03 -19.61
N THR A 465 -6.50 2.75 -20.65
CA THR A 465 -7.50 3.46 -21.46
C THR A 465 -7.99 2.54 -22.58
N VAL A 466 -9.30 2.37 -22.67
CA VAL A 466 -9.98 1.57 -23.69
C VAL A 466 -11.02 2.46 -24.37
N PRO A 467 -10.62 3.32 -25.31
CA PRO A 467 -11.56 4.20 -25.99
C PRO A 467 -12.57 3.36 -26.79
N VAL A 468 -13.85 3.63 -26.57
CA VAL A 468 -14.94 3.03 -27.34
C VAL A 468 -15.36 4.01 -28.41
N GLU A 469 -14.87 3.81 -29.64
CA GLU A 469 -15.30 4.61 -30.78
C GLU A 469 -16.60 4.03 -31.35
N MET A 470 -17.57 4.89 -31.56
CA MET A 470 -18.78 4.56 -32.34
C MET A 470 -18.69 5.24 -33.69
N HIS A 471 -18.77 4.48 -34.77
CA HIS A 471 -19.07 5.04 -36.09
C HIS A 471 -20.55 5.46 -36.12
N LEU A 472 -20.78 6.77 -36.07
CA LEU A 472 -22.07 7.37 -36.39
C LEU A 472 -22.18 7.57 -37.89
N ASP A 473 -23.26 7.12 -38.51
CA ASP A 473 -23.60 7.50 -39.84
C ASP A 473 -24.13 8.95 -39.82
N GLU A 474 -23.18 9.90 -39.88
CA GLU A 474 -23.45 11.35 -39.75
C GLU A 474 -24.48 11.85 -40.75
N ALA A 475 -24.48 11.32 -41.98
CA ALA A 475 -25.41 11.75 -43.03
C ALA A 475 -26.86 11.41 -42.72
N LYS A 476 -27.09 10.20 -42.20
CA LYS A 476 -28.43 9.73 -41.87
C LYS A 476 -28.95 10.37 -40.56
N LEU A 477 -28.05 10.59 -39.62
CA LEU A 477 -28.36 11.28 -38.36
C LEU A 477 -28.74 12.74 -38.60
N GLN A 478 -28.02 13.44 -39.51
CA GLN A 478 -28.31 14.80 -39.85
C GLN A 478 -29.67 14.96 -40.56
N GLU A 479 -30.01 14.05 -41.48
CA GLU A 479 -31.30 14.04 -42.19
C GLU A 479 -32.48 13.83 -41.24
N GLU A 480 -32.36 12.87 -40.29
CA GLU A 480 -33.38 12.61 -39.28
C GLU A 480 -33.49 13.74 -38.26
N PHE A 481 -32.37 14.35 -37.87
CA PHE A 481 -32.32 15.47 -36.94
C PHE A 481 -32.91 16.75 -37.51
N ASP A 482 -32.61 17.09 -38.80
CA ASP A 482 -33.15 18.24 -39.46
C ASP A 482 -34.67 18.14 -39.65
N ALA A 483 -35.18 16.94 -39.93
CA ALA A 483 -36.60 16.66 -39.98
C ALA A 483 -37.34 16.85 -38.63
N LEU A 484 -36.66 16.58 -37.52
CA LEU A 484 -37.22 16.71 -36.15
C LEU A 484 -37.11 18.17 -35.64
N THR A 485 -36.17 18.97 -36.11
CA THR A 485 -35.85 20.29 -35.57
C THR A 485 -36.18 21.49 -36.43
N ASP A 486 -37.00 21.26 -37.48
CA ASP A 486 -37.34 22.29 -38.53
C ASP A 486 -38.02 23.57 -37.94
N GLN A 487 -38.49 23.52 -36.68
CA GLN A 487 -39.17 24.67 -36.02
C GLN A 487 -38.42 25.25 -34.82
N ILE A 488 -37.16 24.89 -34.59
CA ILE A 488 -36.34 25.29 -33.41
C ILE A 488 -35.20 26.22 -33.87
N SER A 489 -34.83 27.20 -33.01
CA SER A 489 -33.71 28.11 -33.29
C SER A 489 -32.37 27.37 -33.39
N GLU A 490 -31.41 27.88 -34.17
CA GLU A 490 -30.10 27.26 -34.34
C GLU A 490 -29.30 27.20 -33.01
N GLU A 491 -29.51 28.14 -32.08
CA GLU A 491 -28.87 28.13 -30.78
C GLU A 491 -29.45 27.03 -29.90
N ASP A 492 -30.79 26.82 -29.92
CA ASP A 492 -31.45 25.75 -29.21
C ASP A 492 -31.14 24.38 -29.81
N LYS A 493 -30.97 24.29 -31.14
CA LYS A 493 -30.51 23.08 -31.82
C LYS A 493 -29.10 22.69 -31.36
N GLN A 494 -28.16 23.63 -31.32
CA GLN A 494 -26.79 23.35 -30.86
C GLN A 494 -26.74 22.90 -29.38
N GLU A 495 -27.52 23.51 -28.52
CA GLU A 495 -27.62 23.11 -27.11
C GLU A 495 -28.28 21.74 -26.96
N LEU A 496 -29.30 21.44 -27.75
CA LEU A 496 -29.99 20.15 -27.77
C LEU A 496 -29.05 19.05 -28.29
N VAL A 497 -28.33 19.27 -29.40
CA VAL A 497 -27.34 18.32 -29.90
C VAL A 497 -26.25 18.04 -28.87
N ARG A 498 -25.76 19.07 -28.22
CA ARG A 498 -24.70 18.93 -27.22
C ARG A 498 -25.12 18.11 -25.98
N ARG A 499 -26.35 18.29 -25.49
CA ARG A 499 -26.88 17.55 -24.34
C ARG A 499 -27.31 16.13 -24.69
N THR A 500 -28.02 15.96 -25.79
CA THR A 500 -28.54 14.65 -26.21
C THR A 500 -27.45 13.73 -26.78
N SER A 501 -26.41 14.25 -27.43
CA SER A 501 -25.34 13.43 -28.01
C SER A 501 -24.52 12.73 -26.95
N VAL A 502 -24.21 13.40 -25.82
CA VAL A 502 -23.46 12.81 -24.70
C VAL A 502 -24.29 11.74 -23.98
N GLU A 503 -25.55 12.05 -23.67
CA GLU A 503 -26.43 11.09 -23.01
C GLU A 503 -26.74 9.88 -23.92
N ALA A 504 -27.04 10.11 -25.21
CA ALA A 504 -27.29 9.04 -26.19
C ALA A 504 -26.06 8.13 -26.34
N PHE A 505 -24.84 8.69 -26.35
CA PHE A 505 -23.62 7.91 -26.40
C PHE A 505 -23.50 6.93 -25.20
N PHE A 506 -23.66 7.43 -23.98
CA PHE A 506 -23.51 6.60 -22.78
C PHE A 506 -24.69 5.62 -22.55
N THR A 507 -25.86 5.90 -23.09
CA THR A 507 -27.06 5.09 -22.90
C THR A 507 -27.34 4.09 -24.03
N ALA A 508 -26.54 4.09 -25.11
CA ALA A 508 -26.68 3.20 -26.25
C ALA A 508 -26.46 1.73 -25.83
N GLU A 509 -27.47 0.88 -26.03
CA GLU A 509 -27.47 -0.51 -25.60
C GLU A 509 -26.35 -1.34 -26.24
N LYS A 510 -26.06 -1.11 -27.54
CA LYS A 510 -24.98 -1.81 -28.23
C LYS A 510 -23.63 -1.51 -27.57
N ARG A 511 -23.34 -0.24 -27.33
CA ARG A 511 -22.12 0.20 -26.66
C ARG A 511 -22.01 -0.41 -25.25
N ILE A 512 -23.09 -0.33 -24.47
CA ILE A 512 -23.12 -0.92 -23.11
C ILE A 512 -22.83 -2.42 -23.16
N ASN A 513 -23.40 -3.16 -24.11
CA ASN A 513 -23.16 -4.59 -24.25
C ASN A 513 -21.70 -4.88 -24.61
N ASP A 514 -21.09 -4.09 -25.48
CA ASP A 514 -19.68 -4.28 -25.86
C ASP A 514 -18.74 -3.93 -24.71
N VAL A 515 -18.99 -2.84 -23.98
CA VAL A 515 -18.28 -2.51 -22.75
C VAL A 515 -18.44 -3.61 -21.70
N CYS A 516 -19.63 -4.14 -21.49
CA CYS A 516 -19.86 -5.24 -20.55
C CYS A 516 -19.13 -6.53 -20.94
N LYS A 517 -19.08 -6.87 -22.24
CA LYS A 517 -18.27 -8.00 -22.71
C LYS A 517 -16.80 -7.81 -22.37
N TYR A 518 -16.26 -6.61 -22.64
CA TYR A 518 -14.89 -6.29 -22.27
C TYR A 518 -14.67 -6.42 -20.76
N ILE A 519 -15.56 -5.84 -19.93
CA ILE A 519 -15.48 -5.92 -18.47
C ILE A 519 -15.42 -7.36 -18.00
N VAL A 520 -16.29 -8.25 -18.48
CA VAL A 520 -16.33 -9.65 -18.05
C VAL A 520 -15.05 -10.39 -18.46
N ASN A 521 -14.58 -10.19 -19.70
CA ASN A 521 -13.36 -10.84 -20.16
C ASN A 521 -12.14 -10.35 -19.37
N HIS A 522 -11.96 -9.04 -19.25
CA HIS A 522 -10.86 -8.44 -18.47
C HIS A 522 -10.91 -8.86 -16.99
N PHE A 523 -12.10 -8.91 -16.39
CA PHE A 523 -12.25 -9.34 -15.01
C PHE A 523 -11.80 -10.79 -14.80
N ARG A 524 -12.26 -11.71 -15.68
CA ARG A 524 -11.89 -13.13 -15.64
C ARG A 524 -10.40 -13.36 -15.83
N GLU A 525 -9.78 -12.54 -16.66
CA GLU A 525 -8.36 -12.67 -16.99
C GLU A 525 -7.43 -12.08 -15.90
N TYR A 526 -7.76 -10.89 -15.36
CA TYR A 526 -6.82 -10.11 -14.53
C TYR A 526 -7.22 -9.96 -13.06
N VAL A 527 -8.51 -10.04 -12.73
CA VAL A 527 -9.00 -9.72 -11.38
C VAL A 527 -9.49 -10.97 -10.64
N GLU A 528 -10.30 -11.79 -11.28
CA GLU A 528 -10.86 -12.99 -10.67
C GLU A 528 -9.80 -13.99 -10.19
N PRO A 529 -8.71 -14.26 -10.94
CA PRO A 529 -7.66 -15.18 -10.49
C PRO A 529 -6.94 -14.73 -9.20
N THR A 530 -6.97 -13.44 -8.89
CA THR A 530 -6.39 -12.88 -7.66
C THR A 530 -7.35 -12.97 -6.47
N GLY A 531 -8.60 -13.37 -6.69
CA GLY A 531 -9.66 -13.40 -5.67
C GLY A 531 -10.21 -12.00 -5.32
N MET A 532 -9.88 -10.98 -6.12
CA MET A 532 -10.31 -9.60 -5.90
C MET A 532 -11.64 -9.29 -6.58
N LYS A 533 -12.16 -8.08 -6.31
CA LYS A 533 -13.47 -7.61 -6.77
C LYS A 533 -13.37 -6.29 -7.52
N ALA A 534 -14.45 -5.92 -8.21
CA ALA A 534 -14.47 -4.76 -9.08
C ALA A 534 -15.66 -3.82 -8.82
N GLN A 535 -15.47 -2.56 -9.17
CA GLN A 535 -16.50 -1.53 -9.19
C GLN A 535 -16.69 -1.01 -10.61
N VAL A 536 -17.94 -0.86 -11.06
CA VAL A 536 -18.29 -0.31 -12.35
C VAL A 536 -18.96 1.05 -12.15
N VAL A 537 -18.34 2.10 -12.65
CA VAL A 537 -18.82 3.47 -12.52
C VAL A 537 -19.43 3.90 -13.83
N VAL A 538 -20.74 4.16 -13.84
CA VAL A 538 -21.51 4.42 -15.06
C VAL A 538 -22.14 5.82 -15.06
N TYR A 539 -22.50 6.30 -16.23
CA TYR A 539 -22.93 7.67 -16.49
C TYR A 539 -24.09 8.12 -15.61
N ASN A 540 -25.20 7.42 -15.62
CA ASN A 540 -26.41 7.73 -14.87
C ASN A 540 -27.10 6.50 -14.28
N ARG A 541 -28.22 6.69 -13.60
CA ARG A 541 -28.97 5.61 -12.91
C ARG A 541 -29.58 4.60 -13.89
N ASP A 542 -30.06 5.05 -15.06
CA ASP A 542 -30.56 4.17 -16.11
C ASP A 542 -29.46 3.24 -16.62
N CYS A 543 -28.24 3.77 -16.79
CA CYS A 543 -27.07 2.97 -17.12
C CYS A 543 -26.77 1.90 -16.04
N CYS A 544 -26.93 2.19 -14.73
CA CYS A 544 -26.75 1.16 -13.71
C CYS A 544 -27.62 -0.07 -13.97
N VAL A 545 -28.89 0.15 -14.31
CA VAL A 545 -29.84 -0.94 -14.58
C VAL A 545 -29.47 -1.69 -15.85
N LYS A 546 -29.11 -0.97 -16.94
CA LYS A 546 -28.68 -1.57 -18.20
C LYS A 546 -27.41 -2.40 -18.04
N TYR A 547 -26.39 -1.85 -17.34
CA TYR A 547 -25.14 -2.56 -17.05
C TYR A 547 -25.37 -3.82 -16.22
N LYS A 548 -26.22 -3.76 -15.19
CA LYS A 548 -26.56 -4.95 -14.41
C LYS A 548 -27.19 -6.01 -15.28
N LYS A 549 -28.21 -5.67 -16.08
CA LYS A 549 -28.86 -6.62 -16.98
C LYS A 549 -27.87 -7.26 -17.97
N ALA A 550 -26.99 -6.47 -18.55
CA ALA A 550 -25.99 -6.96 -19.51
C ALA A 550 -24.93 -7.84 -18.83
N LEU A 551 -24.42 -7.45 -17.67
CA LEU A 551 -23.43 -8.23 -16.91
C LEU A 551 -24.04 -9.54 -16.40
N ASP A 552 -25.24 -9.52 -15.83
CA ASP A 552 -25.93 -10.72 -15.37
C ASP A 552 -26.16 -11.74 -16.51
N ALA A 553 -26.53 -11.25 -17.69
CA ALA A 553 -26.68 -12.09 -18.87
C ALA A 553 -25.36 -12.73 -19.33
N LEU A 554 -24.23 -11.98 -19.27
CA LEU A 554 -22.90 -12.47 -19.65
C LEU A 554 -22.27 -13.39 -18.60
N LEU A 555 -22.59 -13.17 -17.32
CA LEU A 555 -22.12 -14.01 -16.20
C LEU A 555 -22.99 -15.27 -16.01
N GLY A 556 -24.22 -15.25 -16.54
CA GLY A 556 -25.19 -16.34 -16.40
C GLY A 556 -25.85 -16.44 -15.02
N THR A 557 -25.67 -15.41 -14.16
CA THR A 557 -26.24 -15.33 -12.81
C THR A 557 -26.40 -13.86 -12.40
N ASP A 558 -27.32 -13.60 -11.47
CA ASP A 558 -27.61 -12.26 -10.93
C ASP A 558 -27.03 -11.99 -9.53
N ASP A 559 -26.40 -13.00 -8.92
CA ASP A 559 -25.82 -12.93 -7.57
C ASP A 559 -24.39 -12.34 -7.53
N GLN A 560 -23.72 -12.25 -8.69
CA GLN A 560 -22.37 -11.69 -8.79
C GLN A 560 -22.36 -10.17 -8.96
N THR A 561 -23.48 -9.52 -9.25
CA THR A 561 -23.58 -8.10 -9.49
C THR A 561 -24.60 -7.42 -8.60
N THR A 562 -24.33 -6.18 -8.18
CA THR A 562 -25.32 -5.37 -7.47
C THR A 562 -25.22 -3.90 -7.85
N ILE A 563 -26.32 -3.16 -7.68
CA ILE A 563 -26.38 -1.72 -7.89
C ILE A 563 -26.44 -1.02 -6.52
N VAL A 564 -25.64 0.03 -6.37
CA VAL A 564 -25.73 0.96 -5.23
C VAL A 564 -25.85 2.37 -5.76
N MET A 565 -27.04 2.96 -5.62
CA MET A 565 -27.39 4.28 -6.13
C MET A 565 -28.40 5.00 -5.25
N HIS A 566 -28.53 6.32 -5.41
CA HIS A 566 -29.62 7.09 -4.79
C HIS A 566 -30.94 6.81 -5.52
N THR A 567 -31.95 6.39 -4.80
CA THR A 567 -33.28 6.05 -5.34
C THR A 567 -34.35 7.12 -5.10
N SER A 568 -33.97 8.28 -4.54
CA SER A 568 -34.86 9.44 -4.34
C SER A 568 -35.05 10.22 -5.64
N GLY A 569 -36.32 10.58 -5.99
CA GLY A 569 -36.70 11.38 -7.16
C GLY A 569 -37.40 10.58 -8.30
N ASP A 570 -37.90 11.21 -9.29
CA ASP A 570 -39.03 11.04 -10.13
C ASP A 570 -39.16 9.87 -11.11
N LYS A 571 -38.40 8.80 -11.09
CA LYS A 571 -38.69 7.65 -11.96
C LYS A 571 -38.77 6.37 -11.16
N ALA A 572 -39.84 6.25 -10.43
CA ALA A 572 -39.89 5.44 -9.22
C ALA A 572 -40.02 3.92 -9.41
N ASP A 573 -40.57 3.40 -10.49
CA ASP A 573 -40.96 1.97 -10.51
C ASP A 573 -39.81 1.05 -10.89
N GLU A 574 -38.93 1.45 -11.80
CA GLU A 574 -37.73 0.65 -12.18
C GLU A 574 -36.65 0.64 -11.09
N TYR A 575 -36.57 1.72 -10.29
CA TYR A 575 -35.60 1.83 -9.21
C TYR A 575 -36.08 1.29 -7.88
N LYS A 576 -37.39 1.00 -7.71
CA LYS A 576 -37.95 0.45 -6.46
C LYS A 576 -37.30 -0.88 -6.07
N ALA A 577 -36.95 -1.72 -7.04
CA ALA A 577 -36.26 -2.97 -6.81
C ALA A 577 -34.86 -2.80 -6.17
N TYR A 578 -34.25 -1.63 -6.30
CA TYR A 578 -32.92 -1.32 -5.78
C TYR A 578 -32.95 -0.38 -4.56
N LYS A 579 -34.15 -0.02 -4.09
CA LYS A 579 -34.30 0.79 -2.87
C LYS A 579 -33.96 -0.09 -1.67
N ARG A 580 -32.99 0.36 -0.87
CA ARG A 580 -32.54 -0.31 0.35
C ARG A 580 -32.58 0.67 1.50
N THR A 581 -32.84 0.17 2.69
CA THR A 581 -32.59 0.87 3.94
C THR A 581 -31.08 0.97 4.18
N ARG A 582 -30.65 1.84 5.07
CA ARG A 582 -29.22 2.00 5.44
C ARG A 582 -28.62 0.67 5.94
N ASP A 583 -29.38 -0.07 6.75
CA ASP A 583 -28.90 -1.35 7.30
C ASP A 583 -28.78 -2.44 6.24
N GLU A 584 -29.72 -2.51 5.27
CA GLU A 584 -29.66 -3.44 4.16
C GLU A 584 -28.48 -3.14 3.24
N GLU A 585 -28.23 -1.86 2.96
CA GLU A 585 -27.09 -1.44 2.16
C GLU A 585 -25.76 -1.76 2.87
N LYS A 586 -25.69 -1.53 4.17
CA LYS A 586 -24.51 -1.87 4.99
C LYS A 586 -24.23 -3.39 4.92
N LYS A 587 -25.24 -4.22 5.10
CA LYS A 587 -25.11 -5.69 4.97
C LYS A 587 -24.63 -6.11 3.57
N LEU A 588 -25.16 -5.47 2.53
CA LEU A 588 -24.74 -5.73 1.15
C LEU A 588 -23.26 -5.37 0.92
N LEU A 589 -22.81 -4.24 1.45
CA LEU A 589 -21.42 -3.80 1.35
C LEU A 589 -20.48 -4.69 2.19
N ASP A 590 -20.97 -5.23 3.31
CA ASP A 590 -20.22 -6.24 4.08
C ASP A 590 -20.09 -7.55 3.30
N GLN A 591 -21.13 -7.99 2.56
CA GLN A 591 -21.04 -9.11 1.63
C GLN A 591 -20.03 -8.83 0.50
N PHE A 592 -19.97 -7.60 -0.01
CA PHE A 592 -18.96 -7.26 -1.01
C PHE A 592 -17.52 -7.33 -0.44
N ARG A 593 -17.32 -7.00 0.83
CA ARG A 593 -16.02 -7.12 1.52
C ARG A 593 -15.63 -8.56 1.81
N ASP A 594 -16.59 -9.47 1.90
CA ASP A 594 -16.34 -10.89 2.18
C ASP A 594 -15.77 -11.60 0.94
N PRO A 595 -14.54 -12.13 1.01
CA PRO A 595 -13.91 -12.84 -0.11
C PRO A 595 -14.67 -14.09 -0.53
N LEU A 596 -15.43 -14.71 0.37
CA LEU A 596 -16.21 -15.93 0.10
C LEU A 596 -17.56 -15.64 -0.55
N SER A 597 -18.03 -14.40 -0.54
CA SER A 597 -19.28 -14.01 -1.15
C SER A 597 -19.21 -14.09 -2.68
N PRO A 598 -20.26 -14.61 -3.37
CA PRO A 598 -20.32 -14.63 -4.83
C PRO A 598 -20.34 -13.24 -5.46
N LEU A 599 -20.70 -12.20 -4.70
CA LEU A 599 -20.79 -10.82 -5.20
C LEU A 599 -19.42 -10.31 -5.65
N LYS A 600 -19.25 -10.06 -6.95
CA LYS A 600 -18.01 -9.65 -7.61
C LYS A 600 -17.99 -8.17 -8.00
N PHE A 601 -19.15 -7.65 -8.44
CA PHE A 601 -19.27 -6.33 -9.02
C PHE A 601 -20.25 -5.44 -8.27
N VAL A 602 -19.84 -4.21 -7.98
CA VAL A 602 -20.72 -3.15 -7.50
C VAL A 602 -20.84 -2.07 -8.59
N ILE A 603 -22.06 -1.82 -9.07
CA ILE A 603 -22.36 -0.85 -10.13
C ILE A 603 -22.89 0.42 -9.49
N VAL A 604 -22.26 1.54 -9.79
CA VAL A 604 -22.55 2.84 -9.15
C VAL A 604 -22.54 4.00 -10.15
N THR A 605 -23.15 5.11 -9.78
CA THR A 605 -23.00 6.40 -10.51
C THR A 605 -22.07 7.37 -9.78
N SER A 606 -22.38 7.71 -8.53
CA SER A 606 -21.61 8.63 -7.69
C SER A 606 -21.48 8.13 -6.25
N LYS A 607 -22.39 7.29 -5.81
CA LYS A 607 -22.36 6.66 -4.51
C LYS A 607 -21.18 5.69 -4.41
N LEU A 608 -20.55 5.57 -3.26
CA LEU A 608 -19.34 4.76 -3.02
C LEU A 608 -18.05 5.24 -3.71
N LEU A 609 -18.06 6.28 -4.52
CA LEU A 609 -16.83 6.86 -5.09
C LEU A 609 -15.98 7.54 -4.01
N THR A 610 -16.62 7.96 -2.95
CA THR A 610 -15.96 8.58 -1.78
C THR A 610 -16.52 7.95 -0.50
N GLY A 611 -15.68 7.82 0.54
CA GLY A 611 -16.09 7.26 1.84
C GLY A 611 -16.21 5.74 1.91
N PHE A 612 -16.21 5.01 0.79
CA PHE A 612 -16.30 3.54 0.79
C PHE A 612 -14.93 2.90 0.96
N ASP A 613 -14.77 2.12 2.01
CA ASP A 613 -13.56 1.33 2.27
C ASP A 613 -13.81 -0.16 2.06
N ALA A 614 -13.19 -0.71 1.04
CA ALA A 614 -13.21 -2.13 0.71
C ALA A 614 -11.84 -2.53 0.14
N PRO A 615 -10.90 -2.98 0.97
CA PRO A 615 -9.56 -3.36 0.52
C PRO A 615 -9.53 -4.44 -0.56
N ILE A 616 -10.54 -5.29 -0.63
CA ILE A 616 -10.73 -6.32 -1.67
C ILE A 616 -11.03 -5.73 -3.06
N LEU A 617 -11.45 -4.46 -3.15
CA LEU A 617 -11.68 -3.76 -4.42
C LEU A 617 -10.35 -3.51 -5.12
N GLN A 618 -10.07 -4.19 -6.21
CA GLN A 618 -8.85 -4.05 -7.01
C GLN A 618 -9.07 -3.26 -8.30
N CYS A 619 -10.19 -3.51 -8.99
CA CYS A 619 -10.42 -2.94 -10.30
C CYS A 619 -11.60 -1.96 -10.31
N MET A 620 -11.43 -0.83 -11.00
CA MET A 620 -12.50 0.13 -11.26
C MET A 620 -12.64 0.33 -12.76
N TYR A 621 -13.84 0.03 -13.28
CA TYR A 621 -14.22 0.25 -14.66
C TYR A 621 -14.94 1.60 -14.76
N LEU A 622 -14.33 2.58 -15.45
CA LEU A 622 -14.85 3.94 -15.56
C LEU A 622 -15.54 4.16 -16.91
N ASP A 623 -16.86 4.25 -16.90
CA ASP A 623 -17.66 4.65 -18.04
C ASP A 623 -18.49 5.91 -17.74
N LYS A 624 -17.80 6.89 -17.19
CA LYS A 624 -18.37 8.18 -16.80
C LYS A 624 -17.33 9.28 -16.87
N PRO A 625 -17.63 10.44 -17.53
CA PRO A 625 -16.76 11.60 -17.46
C PRO A 625 -16.73 12.12 -16.01
N MET A 626 -15.54 12.22 -15.45
CA MET A 626 -15.32 12.63 -14.05
C MET A 626 -14.35 13.82 -13.99
N LYS A 627 -14.59 14.73 -13.05
CA LYS A 627 -13.72 15.88 -12.82
C LYS A 627 -12.64 15.55 -11.78
N ASN A 628 -11.51 16.21 -11.90
CA ASN A 628 -10.23 16.02 -11.21
C ASN A 628 -10.29 15.42 -9.78
N HIS A 629 -10.90 16.13 -8.82
CA HIS A 629 -10.90 15.67 -7.40
C HIS A 629 -11.76 14.44 -7.15
N THR A 630 -12.95 14.39 -7.76
CA THR A 630 -13.85 13.24 -7.64
C THR A 630 -13.21 11.99 -8.24
N LEU A 631 -12.46 12.16 -9.34
CA LEU A 631 -11.73 11.10 -9.99
C LEU A 631 -10.63 10.52 -9.10
N LEU A 632 -9.75 11.37 -8.52
CA LEU A 632 -8.72 10.92 -7.59
C LEU A 632 -9.30 10.18 -6.39
N GLN A 633 -10.36 10.72 -5.78
CA GLN A 633 -11.02 10.09 -4.65
C GLN A 633 -11.62 8.73 -5.00
N ALA A 634 -12.13 8.56 -6.22
CA ALA A 634 -12.67 7.30 -6.70
C ALA A 634 -11.55 6.27 -6.92
N ILE A 635 -10.52 6.62 -7.70
CA ILE A 635 -9.46 5.67 -8.07
C ILE A 635 -8.63 5.20 -6.86
N CYS A 636 -8.41 6.05 -5.86
CA CYS A 636 -7.72 5.68 -4.62
C CYS A 636 -8.47 4.66 -3.75
N ARG A 637 -9.66 4.20 -4.18
CA ARG A 637 -10.35 3.08 -3.52
C ARG A 637 -9.74 1.74 -3.93
N THR A 638 -9.19 1.65 -5.13
CA THR A 638 -8.59 0.41 -5.66
C THR A 638 -7.19 0.13 -5.13
N ASN A 639 -6.46 1.14 -4.65
CA ASN A 639 -5.05 1.00 -4.24
C ASN A 639 -4.83 0.66 -2.76
N ARG A 640 -5.88 0.28 -2.04
CA ARG A 640 -5.77 -0.19 -0.65
C ARG A 640 -5.03 -1.52 -0.59
N THR A 641 -4.11 -1.67 0.36
CA THR A 641 -3.45 -2.94 0.63
C THR A 641 -4.45 -3.96 1.16
N TYR A 642 -4.35 -5.22 0.73
CA TYR A 642 -5.26 -6.28 1.17
C TYR A 642 -4.51 -7.57 1.53
N ASN A 643 -4.00 -8.29 0.54
CA ASN A 643 -3.22 -9.51 0.70
C ASN A 643 -2.10 -9.59 -0.35
N GLU A 644 -1.29 -10.63 -0.30
CA GLU A 644 -0.15 -10.82 -1.21
C GLU A 644 -0.54 -10.92 -2.70
N ASN A 645 -1.78 -11.31 -3.00
CA ASN A 645 -2.26 -11.43 -4.38
C ASN A 645 -2.62 -10.08 -5.00
N LYS A 646 -2.95 -9.07 -4.17
CA LYS A 646 -3.26 -7.72 -4.65
C LYS A 646 -1.98 -6.89 -4.76
N LYS A 647 -1.46 -6.75 -5.98
CA LYS A 647 -0.21 -6.02 -6.24
C LYS A 647 -0.40 -4.54 -6.60
N CYS A 648 -1.54 -4.18 -7.18
CA CYS A 648 -1.85 -2.82 -7.62
C CYS A 648 -3.37 -2.59 -7.65
N GLY A 649 -3.77 -1.31 -7.74
CA GLY A 649 -5.12 -0.92 -8.16
C GLY A 649 -5.19 -0.81 -9.67
N LEU A 650 -6.25 -1.33 -10.28
CA LEU A 650 -6.49 -1.31 -11.72
C LEU A 650 -7.60 -0.31 -12.06
N ILE A 651 -7.34 0.57 -13.00
CA ILE A 651 -8.35 1.52 -13.51
C ILE A 651 -8.49 1.30 -15.01
N VAL A 652 -9.66 0.89 -15.45
CA VAL A 652 -10.01 0.72 -16.86
C VAL A 652 -10.92 1.87 -17.28
N ASP A 653 -10.44 2.72 -18.16
CA ASP A 653 -11.10 3.97 -18.57
C ASP A 653 -11.65 3.86 -19.98
N PHE A 654 -12.99 3.88 -20.13
CA PHE A 654 -13.70 3.82 -21.41
C PHE A 654 -14.00 5.21 -22.00
N VAL A 655 -13.62 6.29 -21.31
CA VAL A 655 -14.01 7.67 -21.66
C VAL A 655 -12.80 8.54 -22.02
N GLY A 656 -11.58 8.09 -21.68
CA GLY A 656 -10.36 8.87 -21.88
C GLY A 656 -10.18 9.98 -20.83
N VAL A 657 -10.62 9.77 -19.59
CA VAL A 657 -10.42 10.74 -18.49
C VAL A 657 -8.99 10.77 -17.97
N PHE A 658 -8.10 9.93 -18.47
CA PHE A 658 -6.71 9.81 -18.03
C PHE A 658 -5.93 11.13 -18.08
N GLU A 659 -6.09 11.96 -19.08
CA GLU A 659 -5.48 13.31 -19.15
C GLU A 659 -5.89 14.19 -17.96
N ASN A 660 -7.10 13.99 -17.43
CA ASN A 660 -7.58 14.70 -16.26
C ASN A 660 -7.01 14.13 -14.95
N VAL A 661 -6.75 12.82 -14.88
CA VAL A 661 -6.06 12.17 -13.73
C VAL A 661 -4.68 12.78 -13.59
N ALA A 662 -4.00 12.84 -14.66
CA ALA A 662 -2.67 13.36 -14.72
C ALA A 662 -2.59 14.84 -14.29
N LYS A 663 -3.51 15.69 -14.75
CA LYS A 663 -3.64 17.07 -14.27
C LYS A 663 -3.99 17.15 -12.78
N SER A 664 -4.71 16.17 -12.27
CA SER A 664 -5.13 16.15 -10.86
C SER A 664 -4.04 15.62 -9.93
N LEU A 665 -3.20 14.71 -10.40
CA LEU A 665 -1.96 14.30 -9.72
C LEU A 665 -0.87 15.37 -9.82
N ALA A 666 -1.01 16.35 -10.79
CA ALA A 666 -0.10 17.47 -11.00
C ALA A 666 -0.01 18.47 -9.85
N PHE A 667 -0.85 18.35 -8.85
CA PHE A 667 -0.71 19.13 -7.62
C PHE A 667 0.46 18.67 -6.73
N ASP A 668 1.05 17.51 -6.99
CA ASP A 668 2.30 17.09 -6.38
C ASP A 668 3.44 17.46 -7.33
N GLU A 669 3.95 18.69 -7.23
CA GLU A 669 4.82 19.33 -8.22
C GLU A 669 6.08 18.54 -8.63
N GLU A 670 6.58 17.64 -7.79
CA GLU A 670 7.72 16.78 -8.11
C GLU A 670 7.36 15.48 -8.80
N SER A 671 6.24 14.87 -8.42
CA SER A 671 5.82 13.56 -8.98
C SER A 671 5.19 13.67 -10.37
N VAL A 672 4.66 14.84 -10.73
CA VAL A 672 3.84 15.02 -11.93
C VAL A 672 4.54 15.78 -13.05
N LYS A 673 5.57 16.54 -12.78
CA LYS A 673 6.45 17.05 -13.84
C LYS A 673 7.03 15.94 -14.75
N THR A 674 6.89 14.70 -14.31
CA THR A 674 7.42 13.52 -14.99
C THR A 674 6.38 12.74 -15.83
N ILE A 675 5.06 12.87 -15.59
CA ILE A 675 4.07 11.94 -16.14
C ILE A 675 3.27 12.49 -17.33
N ILE A 676 3.14 13.83 -17.52
CA ILE A 676 2.36 14.37 -18.65
C ILE A 676 3.04 15.55 -19.30
N LYS A 677 3.97 15.23 -20.11
CA LYS A 677 4.25 16.04 -21.28
C LYS A 677 3.60 15.37 -22.47
N ASN A 678 3.00 16.19 -23.37
CA ASN A 678 2.59 15.76 -24.68
C ASN A 678 3.71 14.89 -25.30
N MET A 679 3.38 13.79 -25.94
CA MET A 679 4.33 12.82 -26.49
C MET A 679 5.45 13.50 -27.30
N ASP A 680 5.12 14.54 -28.08
CA ASP A 680 6.09 15.31 -28.85
C ASP A 680 7.05 16.13 -27.96
N GLU A 681 6.59 16.62 -26.82
CA GLU A 681 7.43 17.30 -25.83
C GLU A 681 8.37 16.32 -25.14
N ILE A 682 7.92 15.09 -24.85
CA ILE A 682 8.76 14.05 -24.24
C ILE A 682 9.81 13.58 -25.26
N LYS A 683 9.43 13.38 -26.53
CA LYS A 683 10.38 13.09 -27.61
C LYS A 683 11.46 14.16 -27.71
N ALA A 684 11.10 15.42 -27.63
CA ALA A 684 12.04 16.53 -27.66
C ALA A 684 13.03 16.57 -26.48
N LEU A 685 12.71 15.92 -25.35
CA LEU A 685 13.58 15.86 -24.18
C LEU A 685 14.58 14.69 -24.21
N ILE A 686 14.32 13.62 -24.97
CA ILE A 686 15.20 12.44 -25.03
C ILE A 686 16.64 12.81 -25.39
N PRO A 687 16.93 13.60 -26.42
CA PRO A 687 18.30 13.99 -26.76
C PRO A 687 19.00 14.72 -25.60
N THR A 688 18.28 15.59 -24.90
CA THR A 688 18.80 16.34 -23.77
C THR A 688 19.11 15.43 -22.59
N PHE A 689 18.19 14.57 -22.19
CA PHE A 689 18.39 13.61 -21.09
C PHE A 689 19.49 12.61 -21.42
N MET A 690 19.60 12.17 -22.67
CA MET A 690 20.68 11.31 -23.14
C MET A 690 22.03 11.99 -22.96
N GLN A 691 22.15 13.24 -23.39
CA GLN A 691 23.37 14.02 -23.27
C GLN A 691 23.71 14.30 -21.79
N GLU A 692 22.72 14.60 -20.94
CA GLU A 692 22.89 14.76 -19.48
C GLU A 692 23.44 13.49 -18.82
N CYS A 693 23.05 12.29 -19.28
CA CYS A 693 23.58 11.04 -18.79
C CYS A 693 25.00 10.77 -19.30
N LEU A 694 25.25 11.00 -20.58
CA LEU A 694 26.55 10.71 -21.21
C LEU A 694 27.68 11.62 -20.72
N GLN A 695 27.37 12.83 -20.24
CA GLN A 695 28.37 13.76 -19.68
C GLN A 695 29.09 13.23 -18.43
N PHE A 696 28.52 12.23 -17.73
CA PHE A 696 29.17 11.58 -16.59
C PHE A 696 30.34 10.67 -16.99
N PHE A 697 30.50 10.38 -18.29
CA PHE A 697 31.49 9.44 -18.84
C PHE A 697 32.45 10.11 -19.84
N PRO A 698 33.17 11.17 -19.43
CA PRO A 698 34.07 11.86 -20.35
C PRO A 698 35.24 10.95 -20.75
N GLY A 699 35.48 10.78 -22.05
CA GLY A 699 36.60 10.00 -22.60
C GLY A 699 36.44 8.48 -22.54
N VAL A 700 35.31 7.96 -22.09
CA VAL A 700 35.01 6.53 -22.12
C VAL A 700 34.61 6.10 -23.54
N ASP A 701 35.36 5.17 -24.10
CA ASP A 701 34.99 4.54 -25.38
C ASP A 701 33.90 3.50 -25.16
N ARG A 702 32.68 3.84 -25.57
CA ARG A 702 31.46 3.01 -25.40
C ARG A 702 31.39 1.83 -26.36
N THR A 703 32.35 1.70 -27.30
CA THR A 703 32.45 0.54 -28.20
C THR A 703 33.20 -0.61 -27.57
N ILE A 704 33.92 -0.37 -26.48
CA ILE A 704 34.63 -1.41 -25.70
C ILE A 704 33.64 -2.09 -24.79
N GLY A 705 33.35 -3.36 -25.07
CA GLY A 705 32.49 -4.19 -24.24
C GLY A 705 33.26 -4.94 -23.14
N GLY A 706 32.54 -5.79 -22.40
CA GLY A 706 33.11 -6.68 -21.39
C GLY A 706 33.61 -5.94 -20.13
N TRP A 707 34.50 -6.62 -19.41
CA TRP A 707 35.00 -6.15 -18.11
C TRP A 707 35.76 -4.81 -18.21
N GLU A 708 36.56 -4.64 -19.26
CA GLU A 708 37.38 -3.43 -19.45
C GLU A 708 36.52 -2.19 -19.65
N GLY A 709 35.50 -2.26 -20.54
CA GLY A 709 34.59 -1.16 -20.79
C GLY A 709 33.72 -0.79 -19.58
N LEU A 710 33.23 -1.79 -18.87
CA LEU A 710 32.42 -1.57 -17.67
C LEU A 710 33.24 -0.95 -16.53
N THR A 711 34.47 -1.42 -16.33
CA THR A 711 35.38 -0.86 -15.32
C THR A 711 35.71 0.60 -15.61
N ALA A 712 35.95 0.96 -16.87
CA ALA A 712 36.20 2.34 -17.27
C ALA A 712 35.00 3.26 -16.95
N ALA A 713 33.78 2.78 -17.22
CA ALA A 713 32.58 3.52 -16.88
C ALA A 713 32.39 3.66 -15.36
N GLN A 714 32.54 2.59 -14.59
CA GLN A 714 32.43 2.63 -13.12
C GLN A 714 33.47 3.54 -12.46
N GLN A 715 34.65 3.66 -13.06
CA GLN A 715 35.68 4.60 -12.55
C GLN A 715 35.24 6.06 -12.60
N CYS A 716 34.39 6.45 -13.55
CA CYS A 716 33.81 7.79 -13.62
C CYS A 716 32.78 8.04 -12.50
N LEU A 717 32.22 6.98 -11.90
CA LEU A 717 31.16 7.03 -10.90
C LEU A 717 31.65 6.64 -9.48
N LYS A 718 32.95 6.77 -9.20
CA LYS A 718 33.53 6.41 -7.88
C LYS A 718 33.06 7.30 -6.73
N ASP A 719 32.80 8.55 -7.00
CA ASP A 719 32.24 9.48 -6.02
C ASP A 719 30.74 9.23 -5.84
N GLU A 720 30.31 9.04 -4.60
CA GLU A 720 28.89 8.75 -4.30
C GLU A 720 27.95 9.89 -4.71
N GLY A 721 28.40 11.13 -4.66
CA GLY A 721 27.63 12.28 -5.15
C GLY A 721 27.47 12.26 -6.67
N VAL A 722 28.52 11.91 -7.40
CA VAL A 722 28.50 11.74 -8.86
C VAL A 722 27.61 10.56 -9.25
N LYS A 723 27.73 9.45 -8.55
CA LYS A 723 26.92 8.23 -8.75
C LYS A 723 25.43 8.51 -8.50
N THR A 724 25.09 9.20 -7.41
CA THR A 724 23.70 9.57 -7.10
C THR A 724 23.13 10.53 -8.15
N ASN A 725 23.92 11.49 -8.62
CA ASN A 725 23.49 12.41 -9.67
C ASN A 725 23.29 11.67 -11.00
N PHE A 726 24.20 10.77 -11.38
CA PHE A 726 24.01 9.92 -12.56
C PHE A 726 22.73 9.09 -12.46
N ALA A 727 22.51 8.45 -11.30
CA ALA A 727 21.31 7.64 -11.07
C ALA A 727 20.02 8.47 -11.24
N ARG A 728 20.03 9.73 -10.77
CA ARG A 728 18.88 10.65 -10.92
C ARG A 728 18.63 11.01 -12.40
N HIS A 729 19.69 11.34 -13.15
CA HIS A 729 19.58 11.68 -14.57
C HIS A 729 19.16 10.47 -15.38
N PHE A 730 19.72 9.30 -15.11
CA PHE A 730 19.34 8.07 -15.78
C PHE A 730 17.90 7.66 -15.48
N ALA A 731 17.42 7.81 -14.24
CA ALA A 731 16.02 7.55 -13.91
C ALA A 731 15.05 8.46 -14.69
N ARG A 732 15.41 9.73 -14.93
CA ARG A 732 14.63 10.65 -15.78
C ARG A 732 14.62 10.20 -17.25
N LEU A 733 15.78 9.83 -17.78
CA LEU A 733 15.91 9.30 -19.13
C LEU A 733 15.12 8.00 -19.29
N SER A 734 15.27 7.07 -18.36
CA SER A 734 14.57 5.77 -18.39
C SER A 734 13.05 5.95 -18.38
N LYS A 735 12.53 6.83 -17.53
CA LYS A 735 11.08 7.12 -17.51
C LYS A 735 10.59 7.73 -18.83
N ALA A 736 11.34 8.67 -19.40
CA ALA A 736 10.98 9.26 -20.68
C ALA A 736 11.06 8.23 -21.82
N TRP A 737 12.08 7.36 -21.77
CA TRP A 737 12.26 6.27 -22.71
C TRP A 737 11.11 5.27 -22.68
N GLU A 738 10.71 4.86 -21.50
CA GLU A 738 9.59 3.94 -21.26
C GLU A 738 8.25 4.50 -21.78
N ILE A 739 8.03 5.81 -21.65
CA ILE A 739 6.82 6.48 -22.13
C ILE A 739 6.75 6.47 -23.65
N ILE A 740 7.90 6.57 -24.33
CA ILE A 740 7.97 6.68 -25.79
C ILE A 740 8.13 5.29 -26.45
N SER A 741 8.73 4.32 -25.78
CA SER A 741 8.98 2.98 -26.34
C SER A 741 7.63 2.26 -26.62
N PRO A 742 7.46 1.62 -27.79
CA PRO A 742 8.46 1.29 -28.83
C PRO A 742 8.43 2.23 -30.07
N ASP A 743 8.54 3.53 -29.91
CA ASP A 743 8.47 4.50 -31.00
C ASP A 743 9.78 4.49 -31.84
N GLU A 744 9.66 4.54 -33.18
CA GLU A 744 10.79 4.57 -34.14
C GLU A 744 11.76 5.74 -33.86
N PHE A 745 11.30 6.82 -33.24
CA PHE A 745 12.13 7.95 -32.82
C PHE A 745 13.29 7.55 -31.90
N LEU A 746 13.15 6.47 -31.11
CA LEU A 746 14.16 6.01 -30.18
C LEU A 746 15.33 5.25 -30.83
N THR A 747 15.17 4.80 -32.07
CA THR A 747 16.15 3.95 -32.78
C THR A 747 17.57 4.54 -32.78
N PRO A 748 17.79 5.85 -33.08
CA PRO A 748 19.13 6.44 -33.07
C PRO A 748 19.81 6.45 -31.69
N TYR A 749 19.03 6.38 -30.62
CA TYR A 749 19.48 6.50 -29.22
C TYR A 749 19.60 5.14 -28.52
N SER A 750 19.16 4.05 -29.14
CA SER A 750 19.00 2.72 -28.49
C SER A 750 20.32 2.14 -27.99
N ASN A 751 21.41 2.28 -28.73
CA ASN A 751 22.72 1.78 -28.34
C ASN A 751 23.26 2.50 -27.08
N ASP A 752 23.17 3.83 -27.07
CA ASP A 752 23.61 4.64 -25.94
C ASP A 752 22.74 4.41 -24.71
N TYR A 753 21.42 4.26 -24.90
CA TYR A 753 20.49 3.92 -23.82
C TYR A 753 20.81 2.55 -23.22
N THR A 754 21.02 1.53 -24.04
CA THR A 754 21.37 0.17 -23.59
C THR A 754 22.67 0.17 -22.79
N TRP A 755 23.69 0.89 -23.30
CA TRP A 755 24.97 1.03 -22.60
C TRP A 755 24.79 1.73 -21.22
N LEU A 756 24.09 2.87 -21.18
CA LEU A 756 23.78 3.58 -19.94
C LEU A 756 23.00 2.73 -18.96
N ALA A 757 22.04 1.93 -19.43
CA ALA A 757 21.25 1.02 -18.62
C ALA A 757 22.11 -0.07 -17.97
N GLN A 758 23.05 -0.66 -18.73
CA GLN A 758 24.00 -1.66 -18.22
C GLN A 758 24.95 -1.04 -17.17
N VAL A 759 25.49 0.14 -17.43
CA VAL A 759 26.32 0.86 -16.44
C VAL A 759 25.53 1.18 -15.19
N TYR A 760 24.31 1.70 -15.32
CA TYR A 760 23.44 1.97 -14.18
C TYR A 760 23.15 0.72 -13.34
N GLN A 761 22.82 -0.39 -13.99
CA GLN A 761 22.60 -1.70 -13.32
C GLN A 761 23.82 -2.12 -12.49
N SER A 762 25.02 -1.87 -13.00
CA SER A 762 26.27 -2.28 -12.35
C SER A 762 26.66 -1.47 -11.12
N VAL A 763 26.09 -0.26 -10.97
CA VAL A 763 26.46 0.67 -9.88
C VAL A 763 25.28 1.04 -8.98
N ARG A 764 24.07 0.60 -9.30
CA ARG A 764 22.87 1.02 -8.55
C ARG A 764 22.92 0.55 -7.09
N PRO A 765 22.38 1.35 -6.17
CA PRO A 765 22.16 0.92 -4.79
C PRO A 765 21.17 -0.26 -4.77
N VAL A 766 21.44 -1.24 -3.92
CA VAL A 766 20.56 -2.42 -3.76
C VAL A 766 19.36 -2.03 -2.89
N SER A 767 18.37 -1.37 -3.46
CA SER A 767 17.11 -1.09 -2.79
C SER A 767 15.96 -1.73 -3.57
N GLY A 768 15.23 -2.63 -2.90
CA GLY A 768 14.34 -3.61 -3.55
C GLY A 768 12.97 -3.12 -4.00
N GLY A 769 12.56 -1.86 -3.80
CA GLY A 769 11.20 -1.41 -4.09
C GLY A 769 10.96 -0.86 -5.50
N ASN A 770 11.93 -0.14 -6.07
CA ASN A 770 11.74 0.61 -7.32
C ASN A 770 11.91 -0.21 -8.61
N LEU A 771 12.44 -1.44 -8.54
CA LEU A 771 12.70 -2.25 -9.73
C LEU A 771 11.46 -2.87 -10.35
N ILE A 772 10.49 -3.21 -9.53
CA ILE A 772 9.21 -3.79 -9.99
C ILE A 772 8.40 -2.74 -10.73
N TRP A 773 8.51 -1.47 -10.32
CA TRP A 773 7.83 -0.36 -10.98
C TRP A 773 8.39 -0.04 -12.37
N ALA A 774 9.70 0.02 -12.52
CA ALA A 774 10.34 0.26 -13.80
C ALA A 774 10.00 -0.84 -14.83
N LEU A 775 9.92 -2.10 -14.40
CA LEU A 775 9.63 -3.24 -15.27
C LEU A 775 8.12 -3.42 -15.58
N LEU A 776 7.23 -3.07 -14.67
CA LEU A 776 5.78 -3.20 -14.87
C LEU A 776 5.14 -1.95 -15.44
N GLY A 777 5.64 -0.76 -15.12
CA GLY A 777 5.18 0.51 -15.68
C GLY A 777 5.42 0.60 -17.19
N ALA A 778 6.61 0.20 -17.65
CA ALA A 778 6.94 0.14 -19.07
C ALA A 778 6.03 -0.82 -19.84
N LYS A 779 5.76 -2.01 -19.30
CA LYS A 779 4.85 -2.98 -19.94
C LYS A 779 3.39 -2.50 -19.98
N THR A 780 2.95 -1.76 -18.97
CA THR A 780 1.60 -1.19 -18.91
C THR A 780 1.42 -0.07 -19.92
N ILE A 781 2.45 0.77 -20.12
CA ILE A 781 2.46 1.83 -21.12
C ILE A 781 2.59 1.23 -22.53
N GLU A 782 3.39 0.20 -22.74
CA GLU A 782 3.48 -0.54 -23.99
C GLU A 782 2.12 -1.14 -24.40
N ILE A 783 1.35 -1.65 -23.44
CA ILE A 783 -0.03 -2.11 -23.65
C ILE A 783 -0.94 -0.93 -24.03
N ILE A 784 -0.79 0.23 -23.41
CA ILE A 784 -1.59 1.43 -23.72
C ILE A 784 -1.26 1.93 -25.15
N HIS A 785 0.00 2.03 -25.54
CA HIS A 785 0.41 2.53 -26.85
C HIS A 785 0.08 1.58 -28.01
N ASN A 786 0.11 0.28 -27.79
CA ASN A 786 -0.23 -0.72 -28.81
C ASN A 786 -1.76 -0.82 -29.08
N ASN A 787 -2.59 -0.19 -28.26
CA ASN A 787 -4.05 -0.20 -28.41
C ASN A 787 -4.64 1.15 -28.88
N ILE A 788 -3.81 2.18 -29.12
CA ILE A 788 -4.27 3.48 -29.58
C ILE A 788 -4.63 3.50 -31.08
N ASP A 789 -4.11 2.57 -31.89
CA ASP A 789 -4.18 2.68 -33.34
C ASP A 789 -5.20 1.78 -34.07
N THR A 790 -5.95 0.90 -33.45
CA THR A 790 -7.06 0.22 -34.16
C THR A 790 -8.04 -0.45 -33.20
N ILE A 791 -9.30 -0.24 -33.43
CA ILE A 791 -10.41 -1.04 -32.97
C ILE A 791 -10.30 -2.41 -33.66
N ASP A 792 -9.47 -3.27 -33.10
CA ASP A 792 -9.59 -4.70 -33.28
C ASP A 792 -9.36 -5.34 -31.92
N ILE A 793 -10.45 -5.77 -31.32
CA ILE A 793 -10.43 -6.54 -30.07
C ILE A 793 -9.67 -7.82 -30.40
N GLY A 794 -8.42 -7.86 -30.01
CA GLY A 794 -7.39 -8.86 -30.23
C GLY A 794 -7.80 -10.09 -31.03
N THR A 795 -7.35 -10.19 -32.27
CA THR A 795 -7.48 -11.42 -33.06
C THR A 795 -6.84 -12.57 -32.25
N PRO A 796 -7.54 -13.63 -31.91
CA PRO A 796 -6.96 -14.76 -31.18
C PRO A 796 -5.69 -15.28 -31.89
N LEU A 797 -4.73 -15.84 -31.13
CA LEU A 797 -3.49 -16.39 -31.69
C LEU A 797 -3.77 -17.47 -32.75
N GLU A 798 -4.87 -18.20 -32.58
CA GLU A 798 -5.41 -19.20 -33.49
C GLU A 798 -5.69 -18.60 -34.88
N ASP A 799 -6.31 -17.42 -34.94
CA ASP A 799 -6.64 -16.74 -36.20
C ASP A 799 -5.42 -16.11 -36.86
N LEU A 800 -4.41 -15.69 -36.08
CA LEU A 800 -3.15 -15.15 -36.59
C LEU A 800 -2.30 -16.19 -37.32
N VAL A 801 -2.48 -17.47 -37.02
CA VAL A 801 -1.66 -18.60 -37.50
C VAL A 801 -2.32 -19.36 -38.68
N VAL A 802 -3.62 -19.24 -38.85
CA VAL A 802 -4.41 -20.08 -39.80
C VAL A 802 -4.41 -19.56 -41.24
N ASP A 803 -4.24 -18.26 -41.48
CA ASP A 803 -4.44 -17.68 -42.83
C ASP A 803 -3.13 -17.54 -43.61
N ALA A 804 -2.84 -18.55 -44.43
CA ALA A 804 -1.62 -18.60 -45.27
C ALA A 804 -1.56 -17.49 -46.36
N GLU A 805 -2.71 -17.00 -46.84
CA GLU A 805 -2.76 -15.92 -47.84
C GLU A 805 -2.42 -14.56 -47.23
N VAL A 806 -2.95 -14.29 -46.05
CA VAL A 806 -2.64 -13.10 -45.24
C VAL A 806 -1.16 -13.08 -44.84
N ILE A 807 -0.58 -14.22 -44.47
CA ILE A 807 0.85 -14.33 -44.14
C ILE A 807 1.72 -13.94 -45.36
N ASN A 808 1.40 -14.41 -46.53
CA ASN A 808 2.20 -14.08 -47.72
C ASN A 808 2.09 -12.59 -48.09
N SER A 809 0.93 -11.96 -47.93
CA SER A 809 0.74 -10.52 -48.16
C SER A 809 1.47 -9.63 -47.14
N VAL A 810 1.71 -10.14 -45.94
CA VAL A 810 2.44 -9.45 -44.85
C VAL A 810 3.95 -9.59 -45.02
N LEU A 811 4.43 -10.68 -45.63
CA LEU A 811 5.87 -10.90 -45.87
C LEU A 811 6.44 -9.93 -46.89
N ASP A 812 5.63 -9.46 -47.84
CA ASP A 812 6.05 -8.57 -48.93
C ASP A 812 5.99 -7.07 -48.57
N ASP A 813 5.28 -6.68 -47.50
CA ASP A 813 5.14 -5.30 -47.05
C ASP A 813 5.87 -5.09 -45.70
N GLU A 814 6.90 -4.26 -45.69
CA GLU A 814 7.79 -4.07 -44.55
C GLU A 814 7.04 -3.52 -43.32
N LYS A 815 6.16 -2.55 -43.47
CA LYS A 815 5.38 -1.96 -42.39
C LYS A 815 4.35 -2.95 -41.80
N LYS A 816 3.70 -3.74 -42.67
CA LYS A 816 2.76 -4.76 -42.22
C LYS A 816 3.50 -5.92 -41.52
N ARG A 817 4.71 -6.26 -41.94
CA ARG A 817 5.54 -7.27 -41.35
C ARG A 817 6.00 -6.90 -39.93
N GLU A 818 6.48 -5.68 -39.73
CA GLU A 818 6.87 -5.20 -38.40
C GLU A 818 5.70 -5.21 -37.44
N LYS A 819 4.52 -4.73 -37.87
CA LYS A 819 3.30 -4.77 -37.06
C LYS A 819 2.93 -6.22 -36.70
N LYS A 820 3.04 -7.15 -37.62
CA LYS A 820 2.71 -8.56 -37.39
C LYS A 820 3.70 -9.25 -36.47
N ILE A 821 4.99 -8.92 -36.53
CA ILE A 821 6.02 -9.39 -35.61
C ILE A 821 5.64 -9.03 -34.18
N VAL A 822 5.30 -7.77 -33.96
CA VAL A 822 4.92 -7.27 -32.62
C VAL A 822 3.65 -7.97 -32.12
N GLU A 823 2.65 -8.18 -32.98
CA GLU A 823 1.41 -8.88 -32.61
C GLU A 823 1.68 -10.33 -32.19
N VAL A 824 2.41 -11.09 -33.01
CA VAL A 824 2.68 -12.51 -32.73
C VAL A 824 3.59 -12.67 -31.51
N GLU A 825 4.63 -11.86 -31.38
CA GLU A 825 5.53 -11.88 -30.23
C GLU A 825 4.77 -11.57 -28.92
N LYS A 826 3.88 -10.58 -28.96
CA LYS A 826 3.03 -10.20 -27.84
C LYS A 826 2.13 -11.35 -27.41
N MET A 827 1.45 -11.99 -28.35
CA MET A 827 0.52 -13.09 -28.04
C MET A 827 1.27 -14.31 -27.52
N LEU A 828 2.46 -14.61 -28.08
CA LEU A 828 3.33 -15.66 -27.54
C LEU A 828 3.73 -15.38 -26.08
N LYS A 829 4.14 -14.15 -25.76
CA LYS A 829 4.50 -13.77 -24.37
C LYS A 829 3.32 -13.88 -23.41
N ILE A 830 2.12 -13.50 -23.84
CA ILE A 830 0.90 -13.64 -23.01
C ILE A 830 0.65 -15.12 -22.72
N ARG A 831 0.58 -15.96 -23.74
CA ARG A 831 0.32 -17.41 -23.60
C ARG A 831 1.39 -18.13 -22.79
N LEU A 832 2.66 -17.80 -23.02
CA LEU A 832 3.77 -18.34 -22.21
C LEU A 832 3.68 -17.86 -20.76
N GLY A 833 3.18 -16.65 -20.52
CA GLY A 833 2.91 -16.11 -19.20
C GLY A 833 1.85 -16.88 -18.42
N GLU A 834 0.81 -17.37 -19.10
CA GLU A 834 -0.24 -18.22 -18.53
C GLU A 834 0.29 -19.58 -18.06
N HIS A 835 1.34 -20.08 -18.70
CA HIS A 835 1.94 -21.40 -18.43
C HIS A 835 3.33 -21.34 -17.75
N LYS A 836 3.66 -20.24 -17.05
CA LYS A 836 4.98 -19.97 -16.43
C LYS A 836 5.56 -21.13 -15.60
N ASN A 837 4.69 -21.90 -15.00
CA ASN A 837 5.07 -22.97 -14.08
C ASN A 837 5.24 -24.35 -14.76
N ASN A 838 4.98 -24.44 -16.05
CA ASN A 838 5.13 -25.69 -16.78
C ASN A 838 6.49 -25.74 -17.50
N PRO A 839 7.35 -26.75 -17.24
CA PRO A 839 8.69 -26.85 -17.81
C PRO A 839 8.73 -26.87 -19.34
N LYS A 840 7.68 -27.40 -20.01
CA LYS A 840 7.56 -27.45 -21.46
C LYS A 840 7.45 -26.03 -22.05
N PHE A 841 6.69 -25.18 -21.41
CA PHE A 841 6.50 -23.78 -21.85
C PHE A 841 7.67 -22.88 -21.49
N LYS A 842 8.46 -23.23 -20.47
CA LYS A 842 9.69 -22.54 -20.14
C LYS A 842 10.71 -22.63 -21.28
N LYS A 843 10.81 -23.79 -21.96
CA LYS A 843 11.66 -23.97 -23.15
C LYS A 843 11.20 -23.08 -24.31
N PHE A 844 9.89 -22.85 -24.47
CA PHE A 844 9.38 -21.92 -25.48
C PHE A 844 9.73 -20.48 -25.15
N ALA A 845 9.69 -20.09 -23.88
CA ALA A 845 10.08 -18.75 -23.43
C ALA A 845 11.58 -18.52 -23.70
N GLU A 846 12.44 -19.47 -23.34
CA GLU A 846 13.89 -19.42 -23.60
C GLU A 846 14.17 -19.34 -25.11
N LYS A 847 13.46 -20.11 -25.95
CA LYS A 847 13.57 -20.06 -27.42
C LYS A 847 13.10 -18.72 -27.99
N LEU A 848 12.07 -18.10 -27.42
CA LEU A 848 11.60 -16.77 -27.80
C LEU A 848 12.65 -15.69 -27.51
N ASP A 849 13.27 -15.76 -26.35
CA ASP A 849 14.33 -14.84 -25.94
C ASP A 849 15.58 -14.99 -26.83
N GLU A 850 15.99 -16.23 -27.16
CA GLU A 850 17.09 -16.48 -28.12
C GLU A 850 16.78 -15.94 -29.53
N LEU A 851 15.55 -16.10 -29.98
CA LEU A 851 15.14 -15.59 -31.29
C LEU A 851 15.18 -14.07 -31.33
N ARG A 852 14.75 -13.44 -30.25
CA ARG A 852 14.79 -11.99 -30.09
C ARG A 852 16.23 -11.48 -30.05
N GLU A 853 17.11 -12.09 -29.28
CA GLU A 853 18.53 -11.75 -29.29
C GLU A 853 19.17 -11.86 -30.68
N LYS A 854 18.85 -12.91 -31.44
CA LYS A 854 19.36 -13.08 -32.82
C LYS A 854 18.84 -11.97 -33.74
N MET A 855 17.61 -11.52 -33.57
CA MET A 855 17.04 -10.40 -34.31
C MET A 855 17.70 -9.06 -33.92
N GLU A 856 17.87 -8.81 -32.63
CA GLU A 856 18.53 -7.60 -32.09
C GLU A 856 20.00 -7.50 -32.53
N GLN A 857 20.67 -8.64 -32.66
CA GLN A 857 22.06 -8.73 -33.14
C GLN A 857 22.16 -8.73 -34.69
N ASN A 858 21.05 -8.54 -35.42
CA ASN A 858 20.97 -8.63 -36.87
C ASN A 858 21.49 -9.96 -37.48
N LEU A 859 21.42 -11.04 -36.72
CA LEU A 859 21.82 -12.35 -37.16
C LEU A 859 20.76 -13.06 -38.01
N ILE A 860 19.52 -12.63 -37.95
CA ILE A 860 18.38 -13.08 -38.74
C ILE A 860 17.61 -11.89 -39.29
N THR A 861 16.98 -12.05 -40.46
CA THR A 861 16.16 -11.00 -41.08
C THR A 861 14.78 -10.92 -40.41
N SER A 862 14.10 -9.78 -40.54
CA SER A 862 12.72 -9.61 -40.02
C SER A 862 11.73 -10.62 -40.65
N ILE A 863 11.98 -11.08 -41.87
CA ILE A 863 11.20 -12.14 -42.52
C ILE A 863 11.42 -13.48 -41.83
N GLU A 864 12.68 -13.83 -41.57
CA GLU A 864 13.02 -15.08 -40.88
C GLU A 864 12.53 -15.08 -39.45
N TYR A 865 12.65 -13.93 -38.76
CA TYR A 865 12.14 -13.76 -37.42
C TYR A 865 10.62 -14.00 -37.34
N LEU A 866 9.84 -13.34 -38.20
CA LEU A 866 8.40 -13.54 -38.28
C LEU A 866 8.02 -15.00 -38.57
N LYS A 867 8.71 -15.64 -39.50
CA LYS A 867 8.47 -17.06 -39.82
C LYS A 867 8.71 -17.98 -38.63
N GLN A 868 9.77 -17.72 -37.86
CA GLN A 868 10.09 -18.51 -36.67
C GLN A 868 9.13 -18.25 -35.52
N LEU A 869 8.66 -17.01 -35.37
CA LEU A 869 7.60 -16.68 -34.41
C LEU A 869 6.28 -17.40 -34.74
N LEU A 870 5.88 -17.39 -36.01
CA LEU A 870 4.65 -18.09 -36.44
C LEU A 870 4.77 -19.61 -36.30
N GLN A 871 5.94 -20.18 -36.53
CA GLN A 871 6.19 -21.56 -36.29
C GLN A 871 6.12 -21.92 -34.80
N MET A 872 6.72 -21.07 -33.96
CA MET A 872 6.65 -21.23 -32.50
C MET A 872 5.21 -21.11 -31.99
N ALA A 873 4.41 -20.20 -32.54
CA ALA A 873 3.01 -20.04 -32.20
C ALA A 873 2.21 -21.32 -32.52
N ARG A 874 2.46 -21.97 -33.65
CA ARG A 874 1.84 -23.26 -33.98
C ARG A 874 2.22 -24.35 -32.98
N GLU A 875 3.52 -24.47 -32.70
CA GLU A 875 4.04 -25.46 -31.75
C GLU A 875 3.47 -25.24 -30.35
N LEU A 876 3.27 -23.98 -29.95
CA LEU A 876 2.65 -23.60 -28.66
C LEU A 876 1.19 -24.03 -28.61
N LEU A 877 0.39 -23.72 -29.65
CA LEU A 877 -1.02 -24.10 -29.73
C LEU A 877 -1.22 -25.63 -29.76
N GLU A 878 -0.33 -26.37 -30.40
CA GLU A 878 -0.34 -27.83 -30.34
C GLU A 878 -0.01 -28.35 -28.93
N ALA A 879 0.96 -27.74 -28.25
CA ALA A 879 1.31 -28.08 -26.88
C ALA A 879 0.19 -27.77 -25.88
N GLU A 880 -0.56 -26.68 -26.08
CA GLU A 880 -1.73 -26.35 -25.27
C GLU A 880 -2.86 -27.36 -25.46
N LYS A 881 -3.16 -27.75 -26.69
CA LYS A 881 -4.19 -28.79 -26.98
C LYS A 881 -3.86 -30.15 -26.35
N GLU A 882 -2.59 -30.49 -26.17
CA GLU A 882 -2.17 -31.69 -25.46
C GLU A 882 -2.45 -31.60 -23.94
N ILE A 883 -2.50 -30.39 -23.38
CA ILE A 883 -2.74 -30.15 -21.95
C ILE A 883 -4.22 -30.06 -21.62
N GLU A 884 -5.07 -29.61 -22.56
CA GLU A 884 -6.53 -29.53 -22.38
C GLU A 884 -7.23 -30.92 -22.26
N GLN A 885 -6.52 -32.00 -22.45
CA GLN A 885 -7.02 -33.31 -22.02
C GLN A 885 -6.88 -33.41 -20.50
N PRO A 886 -7.93 -33.75 -19.73
CA PRO A 886 -7.87 -33.81 -18.28
C PRO A 886 -6.94 -34.93 -17.82
N LYS A 887 -5.64 -34.62 -17.69
CA LYS A 887 -4.68 -35.47 -17.00
C LYS A 887 -4.84 -35.27 -15.51
N ASP A 888 -4.91 -36.36 -14.76
CA ASP A 888 -4.89 -36.35 -13.30
C ASP A 888 -3.67 -35.53 -12.81
N LYS A 889 -3.88 -34.65 -11.80
CA LYS A 889 -2.83 -33.81 -11.21
C LYS A 889 -1.56 -34.63 -10.85
N ARG A 890 -1.75 -35.89 -10.45
CA ARG A 890 -0.65 -36.80 -10.13
C ARG A 890 0.18 -37.18 -11.37
N GLU A 891 -0.44 -37.32 -12.53
CA GLU A 891 0.29 -37.54 -13.79
C GLU A 891 1.08 -36.30 -14.22
N GLN A 892 0.55 -35.11 -13.98
CA GLN A 892 1.26 -33.85 -14.22
C GLN A 892 2.47 -33.71 -13.30
N ALA A 893 2.35 -34.06 -12.02
CA ALA A 893 3.47 -34.10 -11.08
C ALA A 893 4.58 -35.04 -11.55
N ARG A 894 4.22 -36.25 -11.97
CA ARG A 894 5.16 -37.24 -12.47
C ARG A 894 5.88 -36.80 -13.75
N ALA A 895 5.15 -36.16 -14.66
CA ALA A 895 5.75 -35.62 -15.88
C ALA A 895 6.76 -34.50 -15.57
N ALA A 896 6.39 -33.55 -14.69
CA ALA A 896 7.28 -32.44 -14.29
C ALA A 896 8.54 -32.93 -13.56
N LEU A 897 8.42 -33.91 -12.68
CA LEU A 897 9.56 -34.55 -12.02
C LEU A 897 10.42 -35.33 -13.00
N THR A 898 9.81 -36.02 -13.97
CA THR A 898 10.56 -36.76 -15.03
C THR A 898 11.41 -35.82 -15.86
N ASP A 899 10.84 -34.70 -16.31
CA ASP A 899 11.55 -33.69 -17.09
C ASP A 899 12.70 -33.06 -16.27
N LEU A 900 12.48 -32.78 -14.97
CA LEU A 900 13.53 -32.28 -14.10
C LEU A 900 14.70 -33.23 -13.99
N PHE A 901 14.46 -34.52 -13.71
CA PHE A 901 15.53 -35.50 -13.55
C PHE A 901 16.15 -35.93 -14.87
N GLN A 902 15.44 -35.82 -16.00
CA GLN A 902 16.04 -35.97 -17.33
C GLN A 902 17.01 -34.84 -17.66
N SER A 903 16.70 -33.60 -17.26
CA SER A 903 17.56 -32.45 -17.55
C SER A 903 18.92 -32.47 -16.83
N ILE A 904 19.03 -33.20 -15.73
CA ILE A 904 20.28 -33.36 -14.94
C ILE A 904 20.99 -34.69 -15.17
N LYS A 905 20.39 -35.58 -15.97
CA LYS A 905 20.97 -36.90 -16.28
C LYS A 905 22.09 -36.77 -17.31
N THR A 906 23.28 -37.23 -16.97
CA THR A 906 24.43 -37.35 -17.85
C THR A 906 24.75 -38.83 -18.08
N GLU A 907 25.64 -39.17 -19.05
CA GLU A 907 26.05 -40.56 -19.30
C GLU A 907 26.73 -41.22 -18.09
N ASP A 908 27.31 -40.43 -17.19
CA ASP A 908 27.97 -40.89 -15.95
C ASP A 908 27.05 -40.94 -14.73
N THR A 909 25.76 -40.64 -14.86
CA THR A 909 24.82 -40.53 -13.72
C THR A 909 24.21 -41.90 -13.39
N PRO A 910 24.37 -42.45 -12.15
CA PRO A 910 24.04 -43.84 -11.84
C PRO A 910 22.55 -44.09 -11.51
N PHE A 911 21.62 -43.17 -11.83
CA PHE A 911 20.21 -43.33 -11.50
C PHE A 911 19.30 -43.47 -12.73
N ILE A 912 18.23 -44.22 -12.55
CA ILE A 912 17.14 -44.34 -13.54
C ILE A 912 16.05 -43.35 -13.19
N VAL A 913 15.81 -42.36 -14.08
CA VAL A 913 14.84 -41.26 -13.85
C VAL A 913 13.47 -41.76 -13.41
N GLU A 914 12.97 -42.79 -14.08
CA GLU A 914 11.68 -43.39 -13.80
C GLU A 914 11.57 -43.98 -12.38
N GLN A 915 12.65 -44.53 -11.85
CA GLN A 915 12.73 -45.05 -10.48
C GLN A 915 12.73 -43.92 -9.44
N VAL A 916 13.48 -42.85 -9.70
CA VAL A 916 13.51 -41.66 -8.82
C VAL A 916 12.12 -41.05 -8.72
N VAL A 917 11.45 -40.85 -9.85
CA VAL A 917 10.09 -40.29 -9.90
C VAL A 917 9.08 -41.21 -9.20
N ASN A 918 9.14 -42.51 -9.40
CA ASN A 918 8.26 -43.47 -8.74
C ASN A 918 8.45 -43.52 -7.22
N ASP A 919 9.70 -43.46 -6.76
CA ASP A 919 9.99 -43.42 -5.32
C ASP A 919 9.51 -42.14 -4.65
N ILE A 920 9.70 -41.00 -5.33
CA ILE A 920 9.17 -39.69 -4.82
C ILE A 920 7.65 -39.73 -4.79
N ASP A 921 7.02 -40.09 -5.89
CA ASP A 921 5.56 -40.15 -5.99
C ASP A 921 4.92 -41.03 -4.91
N ASN A 922 5.43 -42.28 -4.73
CA ASN A 922 4.87 -43.19 -3.75
C ASN A 922 5.04 -42.72 -2.30
N GLU A 923 6.21 -42.19 -1.95
CA GLU A 923 6.54 -41.81 -0.58
C GLU A 923 5.88 -40.48 -0.20
N VAL A 924 5.77 -39.55 -1.13
CA VAL A 924 5.08 -38.25 -0.94
C VAL A 924 3.56 -38.47 -0.79
N VAL A 925 2.95 -39.28 -1.67
CA VAL A 925 1.51 -39.62 -1.56
C VAL A 925 1.19 -40.29 -0.22
N ASN A 926 2.08 -41.13 0.28
CA ASN A 926 1.89 -41.78 1.60
C ASN A 926 1.90 -40.78 2.76
N ILE A 927 2.72 -39.72 2.68
CA ILE A 927 2.75 -38.66 3.70
C ILE A 927 1.52 -37.78 3.56
N ILE A 928 1.17 -37.35 2.33
CA ILE A 928 -0.01 -36.49 2.08
C ILE A 928 -1.29 -37.15 2.60
N ARG A 929 -1.48 -38.44 2.41
CA ARG A 929 -2.66 -39.17 2.91
C ARG A 929 -2.80 -39.20 4.43
N GLN A 930 -1.73 -38.94 5.17
CA GLN A 930 -1.77 -38.94 6.65
C GLN A 930 -2.21 -37.59 7.23
N PHE A 931 -2.30 -36.55 6.41
CA PHE A 931 -2.64 -35.20 6.84
C PHE A 931 -3.81 -34.63 6.04
N ASN A 932 -4.80 -34.08 6.73
CA ASN A 932 -5.81 -33.25 6.07
C ASN A 932 -5.15 -31.92 5.69
N ASP A 933 -4.97 -31.66 4.40
CA ASP A 933 -4.30 -30.46 3.89
C ASP A 933 -2.80 -30.40 4.23
N ALA A 934 -2.02 -31.36 3.69
CA ALA A 934 -0.61 -31.58 4.02
C ALA A 934 0.28 -30.33 3.81
N PHE A 935 -0.01 -29.50 2.79
CA PHE A 935 0.82 -28.34 2.48
C PHE A 935 0.51 -27.09 3.35
N LYS A 936 -0.59 -27.07 4.09
CA LYS A 936 -0.84 -26.07 5.13
C LYS A 936 -0.21 -26.45 6.49
N SER A 937 0.08 -27.74 6.70
CA SER A 937 0.69 -28.24 7.94
C SER A 937 2.20 -28.10 7.92
N VAL A 938 2.76 -27.37 8.88
CA VAL A 938 4.23 -27.22 9.05
C VAL A 938 4.90 -28.59 9.30
N THR A 939 4.23 -29.47 10.03
CA THR A 939 4.74 -30.82 10.34
C THR A 939 4.78 -31.67 9.09
N ALA A 940 3.72 -31.66 8.28
CA ALA A 940 3.64 -32.42 7.05
C ALA A 940 4.67 -31.93 6.01
N ARG A 941 4.81 -30.63 5.81
CA ARG A 941 5.84 -30.04 4.94
C ARG A 941 7.25 -30.47 5.36
N ARG A 942 7.52 -30.49 6.65
CA ARG A 942 8.81 -30.93 7.19
C ARG A 942 9.08 -32.42 6.90
N GLU A 943 8.07 -33.27 7.06
CA GLU A 943 8.19 -34.70 6.76
C GLU A 943 8.36 -34.96 5.25
N ILE A 944 7.63 -34.24 4.39
CA ILE A 944 7.79 -34.29 2.93
C ILE A 944 9.21 -33.87 2.53
N LYS A 945 9.73 -32.73 3.02
CA LYS A 945 11.10 -32.29 2.76
C LYS A 945 12.14 -33.27 3.26
N LYS A 946 11.95 -33.83 4.44
CA LYS A 946 12.86 -34.84 5.02
C LYS A 946 12.89 -36.11 4.18
N LYS A 947 11.73 -36.57 3.69
CA LYS A 947 11.63 -37.77 2.88
C LYS A 947 12.21 -37.55 1.49
N LEU A 948 11.88 -36.45 0.85
CA LEU A 948 12.46 -36.06 -0.44
C LEU A 948 14.00 -35.97 -0.36
N ARG A 949 14.53 -35.38 0.72
CA ARG A 949 15.98 -35.31 0.94
C ARG A 949 16.58 -36.68 1.14
N SER A 950 15.90 -37.58 1.85
CA SER A 950 16.34 -38.97 2.01
C SER A 950 16.42 -39.74 0.65
N ILE A 951 15.43 -39.53 -0.21
CA ILE A 951 15.38 -40.13 -1.53
C ILE A 951 16.51 -39.58 -2.39
N LEU A 952 16.57 -38.28 -2.57
CA LEU A 952 17.54 -37.65 -3.47
C LEU A 952 18.99 -37.80 -2.99
N TRP A 953 19.27 -37.46 -1.73
CA TRP A 953 20.64 -37.37 -1.21
C TRP A 953 21.22 -38.70 -0.76
N ILE A 954 20.39 -39.57 -0.15
CA ILE A 954 20.88 -40.83 0.41
C ILE A 954 20.73 -41.97 -0.61
N LYS A 955 19.52 -42.11 -1.19
CA LYS A 955 19.25 -43.24 -2.09
C LYS A 955 19.86 -43.04 -3.46
N TYR A 956 19.72 -41.87 -4.06
CA TYR A 956 20.15 -41.59 -5.44
C TYR A 956 21.40 -40.72 -5.56
N GLN A 957 22.00 -40.27 -4.45
CA GLN A 957 23.22 -39.45 -4.39
C GLN A 957 23.10 -38.09 -5.12
N ILE A 958 21.89 -37.62 -5.39
CA ILE A 958 21.62 -36.32 -6.02
C ILE A 958 21.65 -35.25 -4.90
N LYS A 959 22.81 -34.61 -4.66
CA LYS A 959 23.05 -33.68 -3.55
C LYS A 959 22.94 -32.22 -3.94
N ASP A 960 22.29 -31.93 -5.07
CA ASP A 960 22.07 -30.58 -5.57
C ASP A 960 20.88 -29.95 -4.88
N ASN A 961 21.09 -28.81 -4.21
CA ASN A 961 20.05 -28.08 -3.50
C ASN A 961 19.05 -27.42 -4.46
N GLU A 962 19.48 -27.00 -5.64
CA GLU A 962 18.58 -26.37 -6.62
C GLU A 962 17.60 -27.40 -7.19
N VAL A 963 18.10 -28.59 -7.48
CA VAL A 963 17.27 -29.73 -7.90
C VAL A 963 16.30 -30.15 -6.79
N PHE A 964 16.74 -30.15 -5.54
CA PHE A 964 15.90 -30.45 -4.39
C PHE A 964 14.74 -29.46 -4.23
N GLU A 965 15.01 -28.16 -4.29
CA GLU A 965 13.96 -27.14 -4.13
C GLU A 965 13.02 -27.10 -5.34
N LYS A 966 13.51 -27.33 -6.57
CA LYS A 966 12.66 -27.51 -7.75
C LYS A 966 11.76 -28.75 -7.65
N ALA A 967 12.27 -29.88 -7.23
CA ALA A 967 11.48 -31.08 -7.03
C ALA A 967 10.42 -30.86 -5.93
N TYR A 968 10.78 -30.17 -4.84
CA TYR A 968 9.84 -29.85 -3.79
C TYR A 968 8.74 -28.88 -4.27
N SER A 969 9.06 -27.88 -5.06
CA SER A 969 8.09 -26.95 -5.62
C SER A 969 7.08 -27.64 -6.54
N TYR A 970 7.50 -28.62 -7.33
CA TYR A 970 6.59 -29.42 -8.16
C TYR A 970 5.68 -30.31 -7.32
N ILE A 971 6.20 -30.88 -6.23
CA ILE A 971 5.38 -31.64 -5.28
C ILE A 971 4.32 -30.73 -4.63
N GLU A 972 4.70 -29.54 -4.18
CA GLU A 972 3.78 -28.59 -3.54
C GLU A 972 2.69 -28.07 -4.50
N MET A 973 3.03 -27.98 -5.80
CA MET A 973 2.13 -27.47 -6.84
C MET A 973 1.10 -28.51 -7.31
N TYR A 974 1.51 -29.77 -7.45
CA TYR A 974 0.69 -30.77 -8.17
C TYR A 974 0.06 -31.81 -7.24
N TYR A 975 0.53 -31.96 -6.01
CA TYR A 975 -0.04 -32.86 -5.01
C TYR A 975 -0.89 -32.12 -3.98
#